data_4fc91d974e9dbb3a0bff36945287688a
#
_entry.id   4fc91d974e9dbb3a0bff36945287688a
#
_cell.length_a   1.000
_cell.length_b   1.000
_cell.length_c   1.000
_cell.angle_alpha   90.00
_cell.angle_beta   90.00
_cell.angle_gamma   90.00
#
_symmetry.space_group_name_H-M   'P 1'
#
loop_
_entity.id
_entity.type
_entity.pdbx_description
1 polymer ?
#
loop_
_entity_poly.entity_id
_entity_poly.type
_entity_poly.pdbx_seq_one_letter_code
_entity_poly.pdbx_strand_id
1 'polypeptide(L)'
;MKTIVIKRDGCKVSFDQTRISDAIKRAAEACQITDDDYCEFVAQSVSQSLAGRSNVDIREIQDAVENQLMAGEHKDIARAYIEYRHDRDVAREQRGRLTQEIRGLIEQSDVSILHENANKDSKVIPTQRDLLAGIVAKHYAKLHILPRDVVLAHERGEIHYHDLDYSPFFPMFNCMLIDLNGMLTNGFKMGNAEIEQPKSISTATAVTAQIIAQVASHIYGGTTINRIDEVLAPFVKASYDKHYKVAQEWQIADKEAYANARTEKECYDAFQSLEYEVNTLHTANGQTPFVTFGFGLGTSKEARLIQRSILENRMAGLGKNRKTAVFPKLVFAIKDGLNHKFGDPNYDIKQLALECASKRMYPDILNYDQVVKVTGSFKTPMGCRSFLGVYEENGEMLHEGRNNLGVISLNLPRIAIEAKGDEAAFWSLLDKRLELAKKALMTRIARLENVKVRVAPILYMEGACGVRLKADDSVAEIFKHGRASISLGYIGVHETINALFGTQKHVFDDETLRAKAIAIIQRLREATDQWKAETGYGFSLYSTPSENLCDRFCRLDAAEFGIIPGVTDKGYYTNSFHLDVEKKVNPYDKLDFEAPYPPLANGGFICYGEYPNLQHNLKALEDVWDYSYTRVPYYGTNTPIDECYDCGYTGEFSCTSKGFTCPRCGNHNPARVSVIRRVCGYLGSPDSRPFNAGKQEEVKRRVKHLANGQLG
;
A
#
# COMPACT_ATOMS: atom_id res chain seq x y z
N MET A 1 -35.20 -42.74 -30.56
CA MET A 1 -33.76 -42.68 -30.27
C MET A 1 -33.60 -42.05 -28.89
N LYS A 2 -32.68 -42.58 -28.04
CA LYS A 2 -32.42 -41.92 -26.75
C LYS A 2 -31.58 -40.67 -26.99
N THR A 3 -32.04 -39.52 -26.57
CA THR A 3 -31.30 -38.27 -26.64
C THR A 3 -30.08 -38.34 -25.72
N ILE A 4 -28.91 -38.00 -26.20
CA ILE A 4 -27.65 -37.93 -25.44
C ILE A 4 -27.38 -36.47 -25.10
N VAL A 5 -27.11 -36.20 -23.81
CA VAL A 5 -26.69 -34.89 -23.32
C VAL A 5 -25.19 -34.82 -23.30
N ILE A 6 -24.63 -33.82 -23.96
CA ILE A 6 -23.20 -33.47 -23.91
C ILE A 6 -23.02 -32.50 -22.76
N LYS A 7 -22.31 -32.95 -21.70
CA LYS A 7 -21.95 -32.09 -20.58
C LYS A 7 -20.85 -31.11 -20.99
N ARG A 8 -20.66 -30.05 -20.19
CA ARG A 8 -19.63 -29.02 -20.44
C ARG A 8 -18.18 -29.55 -20.47
N ASP A 9 -17.92 -30.68 -19.81
CA ASP A 9 -16.63 -31.40 -19.82
C ASP A 9 -16.49 -32.38 -21.01
N GLY A 10 -17.44 -32.34 -21.94
CA GLY A 10 -17.49 -33.25 -23.09
C GLY A 10 -18.04 -34.65 -22.80
N CYS A 11 -18.32 -35.00 -21.53
CA CYS A 11 -18.93 -36.28 -21.18
C CYS A 11 -20.31 -36.42 -21.75
N LYS A 12 -20.65 -37.62 -22.28
CA LYS A 12 -21.96 -37.96 -22.85
C LYS A 12 -22.75 -38.80 -21.83
N VAL A 13 -23.98 -38.34 -21.52
CA VAL A 13 -24.88 -39.01 -20.60
C VAL A 13 -26.29 -39.11 -21.25
N SER A 14 -27.10 -40.07 -20.85
CA SER A 14 -28.48 -40.17 -21.29
C SER A 14 -29.31 -38.97 -20.78
N PHE A 15 -30.20 -38.46 -21.60
CA PHE A 15 -31.12 -37.43 -21.16
C PHE A 15 -32.05 -37.96 -20.07
N ASP A 16 -32.25 -37.18 -19.02
CA ASP A 16 -33.04 -37.54 -17.85
C ASP A 16 -33.86 -36.29 -17.43
N GLN A 17 -35.18 -36.37 -17.68
CA GLN A 17 -36.14 -35.31 -17.40
C GLN A 17 -36.23 -35.00 -15.89
N THR A 18 -36.06 -36.01 -15.02
CA THR A 18 -36.20 -35.81 -13.58
C THR A 18 -35.17 -34.82 -13.03
N ARG A 19 -33.99 -34.72 -13.64
CA ARG A 19 -32.96 -33.73 -13.28
C ARG A 19 -33.41 -32.30 -13.56
N ILE A 20 -34.26 -32.08 -14.58
CA ILE A 20 -34.80 -30.76 -14.87
C ILE A 20 -35.87 -30.42 -13.83
N SER A 21 -36.81 -31.34 -13.57
CA SER A 21 -37.83 -31.18 -12.55
C SER A 21 -37.22 -30.89 -11.17
N ASP A 22 -36.21 -31.68 -10.74
CA ASP A 22 -35.51 -31.48 -9.47
C ASP A 22 -34.82 -30.12 -9.37
N ALA A 23 -34.24 -29.62 -10.48
CA ALA A 23 -33.58 -28.31 -10.49
C ALA A 23 -34.62 -27.16 -10.36
N ILE A 24 -35.77 -27.28 -10.97
CA ILE A 24 -36.88 -26.31 -10.87
C ILE A 24 -37.51 -26.36 -9.47
N LYS A 25 -37.73 -27.56 -8.89
CA LYS A 25 -38.24 -27.73 -7.53
C LYS A 25 -37.36 -27.04 -6.49
N ARG A 26 -36.03 -27.16 -6.59
CA ARG A 26 -35.12 -26.45 -5.72
C ARG A 26 -35.23 -24.92 -5.83
N ALA A 27 -35.46 -24.41 -7.04
CA ALA A 27 -35.70 -22.98 -7.24
C ALA A 27 -37.06 -22.53 -6.66
N ALA A 28 -38.09 -23.38 -6.75
CA ALA A 28 -39.39 -23.14 -6.14
C ALA A 28 -39.31 -23.18 -4.59
N GLU A 29 -38.59 -24.14 -4.01
CA GLU A 29 -38.33 -24.22 -2.57
C GLU A 29 -37.62 -22.95 -2.04
N ALA A 30 -36.65 -22.41 -2.77
CA ALA A 30 -35.97 -21.18 -2.41
C ALA A 30 -36.91 -19.97 -2.36
N CYS A 31 -37.98 -19.97 -3.15
CA CYS A 31 -39.05 -18.98 -3.17
C CYS A 31 -40.22 -19.30 -2.22
N GLN A 32 -40.12 -20.40 -1.44
CA GLN A 32 -41.24 -20.91 -0.60
C GLN A 32 -42.53 -21.22 -1.37
N ILE A 33 -42.38 -21.61 -2.64
CA ILE A 33 -43.49 -22.01 -3.51
C ILE A 33 -43.49 -23.54 -3.62
N THR A 34 -44.58 -24.17 -3.25
CA THR A 34 -44.83 -25.63 -3.40
C THR A 34 -45.84 -25.86 -4.53
N ASP A 35 -45.33 -25.95 -5.75
CA ASP A 35 -46.13 -26.28 -6.94
C ASP A 35 -45.35 -27.33 -7.77
N ASP A 36 -45.44 -28.57 -7.32
CA ASP A 36 -44.75 -29.70 -7.96
C ASP A 36 -45.29 -29.96 -9.36
N ASP A 37 -46.60 -29.77 -9.57
CA ASP A 37 -47.26 -29.99 -10.85
C ASP A 37 -46.76 -29.01 -11.91
N TYR A 38 -46.58 -27.74 -11.54
CA TYR A 38 -45.95 -26.73 -12.39
C TYR A 38 -44.50 -27.08 -12.73
N CYS A 39 -43.71 -27.51 -11.75
CA CYS A 39 -42.32 -27.91 -11.98
C CYS A 39 -42.21 -29.09 -12.95
N GLU A 40 -43.09 -30.07 -12.84
CA GLU A 40 -43.14 -31.21 -13.75
C GLU A 40 -43.63 -30.83 -15.14
N PHE A 41 -44.65 -29.97 -15.24
CA PHE A 41 -45.14 -29.45 -16.50
C PHE A 41 -44.03 -28.71 -17.28
N VAL A 42 -43.27 -27.84 -16.62
CA VAL A 42 -42.14 -27.13 -17.26
C VAL A 42 -41.10 -28.13 -17.74
N ALA A 43 -40.72 -29.11 -16.91
CA ALA A 43 -39.74 -30.13 -17.27
C ALA A 43 -40.21 -30.98 -18.48
N GLN A 44 -41.49 -31.30 -18.53
CA GLN A 44 -42.10 -32.03 -19.65
C GLN A 44 -42.09 -31.19 -20.94
N SER A 45 -42.46 -29.90 -20.85
CA SER A 45 -42.46 -28.97 -21.98
C SER A 45 -41.04 -28.81 -22.57
N VAL A 46 -40.03 -28.68 -21.73
CA VAL A 46 -38.62 -28.65 -22.16
C VAL A 46 -38.23 -29.97 -22.83
N SER A 47 -38.60 -31.11 -22.23
CA SER A 47 -38.34 -32.43 -22.81
C SER A 47 -38.94 -32.58 -24.20
N GLN A 48 -40.16 -32.10 -24.38
CA GLN A 48 -40.88 -32.11 -25.68
C GLN A 48 -40.19 -31.20 -26.71
N SER A 49 -39.72 -30.02 -26.32
CA SER A 49 -39.01 -29.09 -27.22
C SER A 49 -37.68 -29.64 -27.74
N LEU A 50 -37.09 -30.60 -27.02
CA LEU A 50 -35.85 -31.26 -27.37
C LEU A 50 -36.04 -32.61 -28.03
N ALA A 51 -37.31 -33.06 -28.20
CA ALA A 51 -37.65 -34.36 -28.79
C ALA A 51 -37.18 -34.47 -30.24
N GLY A 52 -36.63 -35.62 -30.60
CA GLY A 52 -36.08 -35.88 -31.95
C GLY A 52 -34.64 -35.49 -32.18
N ARG A 53 -33.99 -34.85 -31.22
CA ARG A 53 -32.54 -34.57 -31.29
C ARG A 53 -31.74 -35.74 -30.75
N SER A 54 -30.70 -36.13 -31.48
CA SER A 54 -29.79 -37.22 -31.08
C SER A 54 -28.79 -36.80 -30.04
N ASN A 55 -28.29 -35.55 -30.09
CA ASN A 55 -27.37 -34.92 -29.17
C ASN A 55 -27.83 -33.52 -28.81
N VAL A 56 -27.76 -33.15 -27.53
CA VAL A 56 -28.13 -31.82 -27.01
C VAL A 56 -27.06 -31.37 -26.02
N ASP A 57 -26.58 -30.14 -26.15
CA ASP A 57 -25.68 -29.55 -25.18
C ASP A 57 -26.43 -29.21 -23.87
N ILE A 58 -25.78 -29.37 -22.73
CA ILE A 58 -26.38 -29.03 -21.42
C ILE A 58 -26.83 -27.58 -21.35
N ARG A 59 -26.16 -26.68 -22.06
CA ARG A 59 -26.49 -25.24 -22.11
C ARG A 59 -27.81 -25.03 -22.84
N GLU A 60 -28.03 -25.73 -23.93
CA GLU A 60 -29.32 -25.66 -24.67
C GLU A 60 -30.50 -26.10 -23.81
N ILE A 61 -30.30 -27.14 -22.98
CA ILE A 61 -31.31 -27.59 -22.00
C ILE A 61 -31.60 -26.49 -20.98
N GLN A 62 -30.53 -25.89 -20.43
CA GLN A 62 -30.65 -24.83 -19.43
C GLN A 62 -31.35 -23.59 -19.99
N ASP A 63 -31.01 -23.20 -21.23
CA ASP A 63 -31.65 -22.06 -21.91
C ASP A 63 -33.13 -22.35 -22.21
N ALA A 64 -33.49 -23.59 -22.59
CA ALA A 64 -34.86 -23.99 -22.78
C ALA A 64 -35.65 -23.95 -21.45
N VAL A 65 -35.07 -24.36 -20.33
CA VAL A 65 -35.69 -24.25 -18.99
C VAL A 65 -35.94 -22.79 -18.62
N GLU A 66 -34.94 -21.92 -18.79
CA GLU A 66 -35.08 -20.47 -18.50
C GLU A 66 -36.20 -19.85 -19.34
N ASN A 67 -36.18 -20.09 -20.64
CA ASN A 67 -37.22 -19.56 -21.55
C ASN A 67 -38.61 -20.03 -21.16
N GLN A 68 -38.76 -21.29 -20.80
CA GLN A 68 -40.06 -21.85 -20.39
C GLN A 68 -40.54 -21.27 -19.05
N LEU A 69 -39.66 -21.13 -18.07
CA LEU A 69 -39.95 -20.47 -16.79
C LEU A 69 -40.30 -18.99 -16.96
N MET A 70 -39.54 -18.27 -17.82
CA MET A 70 -39.81 -16.87 -18.14
C MET A 70 -41.13 -16.67 -18.87
N ALA A 71 -41.58 -17.66 -19.64
CA ALA A 71 -42.92 -17.64 -20.30
C ALA A 71 -44.05 -18.02 -19.34
N GLY A 72 -43.77 -18.79 -18.28
CA GLY A 72 -44.73 -19.30 -17.31
C GLY A 72 -45.24 -18.27 -16.29
N GLU A 73 -46.13 -18.71 -15.39
CA GLU A 73 -46.82 -17.85 -14.42
C GLU A 73 -45.95 -17.47 -13.22
N HIS A 74 -45.07 -18.37 -12.76
CA HIS A 74 -44.23 -18.18 -11.58
C HIS A 74 -42.91 -17.47 -11.91
N LYS A 75 -42.94 -16.14 -12.01
CA LYS A 75 -41.73 -15.30 -12.32
C LYS A 75 -40.68 -15.37 -11.24
N ASP A 76 -41.05 -15.62 -9.99
CA ASP A 76 -40.13 -15.74 -8.87
C ASP A 76 -39.27 -17.02 -8.98
N ILE A 77 -39.88 -18.14 -9.40
CA ILE A 77 -39.14 -19.40 -9.68
C ILE A 77 -38.19 -19.18 -10.86
N ALA A 78 -38.61 -18.47 -11.91
CA ALA A 78 -37.73 -18.15 -13.03
C ALA A 78 -36.51 -17.35 -12.58
N ARG A 79 -36.72 -16.31 -11.77
CA ARG A 79 -35.64 -15.48 -11.21
C ARG A 79 -34.71 -16.31 -10.37
N ALA A 80 -35.21 -17.08 -9.42
CA ALA A 80 -34.40 -17.92 -8.54
C ALA A 80 -33.58 -18.98 -9.32
N TYR A 81 -34.17 -19.57 -10.36
CA TYR A 81 -33.48 -20.53 -11.23
C TYR A 81 -32.31 -19.87 -11.99
N ILE A 82 -32.55 -18.69 -12.59
CA ILE A 82 -31.57 -17.93 -13.35
C ILE A 82 -30.43 -17.47 -12.43
N GLU A 83 -30.74 -16.94 -11.23
CA GLU A 83 -29.76 -16.53 -10.24
C GLU A 83 -28.89 -17.71 -9.77
N TYR A 84 -29.52 -18.85 -9.43
CA TYR A 84 -28.79 -20.05 -9.02
C TYR A 84 -27.88 -20.59 -10.14
N ARG A 85 -28.38 -20.61 -11.40
CA ARG A 85 -27.56 -21.00 -12.56
C ARG A 85 -26.36 -20.08 -12.74
N HIS A 86 -26.60 -18.76 -12.68
CA HIS A 86 -25.55 -17.76 -12.79
C HIS A 86 -24.49 -17.93 -11.70
N ASP A 87 -24.90 -18.11 -10.46
CA ASP A 87 -23.98 -18.30 -9.34
C ASP A 87 -23.12 -19.57 -9.48
N ARG A 88 -23.70 -20.65 -9.99
CA ARG A 88 -22.94 -21.86 -10.30
C ARG A 88 -21.96 -21.71 -11.45
N ASP A 89 -22.31 -20.93 -12.45
CA ASP A 89 -21.40 -20.66 -13.58
C ASP A 89 -20.27 -19.75 -13.16
N VAL A 90 -20.54 -18.71 -12.36
CA VAL A 90 -19.52 -17.87 -11.71
C VAL A 90 -18.58 -18.70 -10.83
N ALA A 91 -19.12 -19.59 -9.98
CA ALA A 91 -18.31 -20.47 -9.14
C ALA A 91 -17.39 -21.42 -9.93
N ARG A 92 -17.86 -21.93 -11.09
CA ARG A 92 -17.03 -22.77 -11.98
C ARG A 92 -15.95 -21.96 -12.70
N GLU A 93 -16.28 -20.80 -13.19
CA GLU A 93 -15.34 -19.90 -13.82
C GLU A 93 -14.24 -19.48 -12.84
N GLN A 94 -14.62 -19.15 -11.61
CA GLN A 94 -13.67 -18.85 -10.53
C GLN A 94 -12.76 -20.03 -10.18
N ARG A 95 -13.29 -21.26 -10.15
CA ARG A 95 -12.45 -22.47 -9.97
C ARG A 95 -11.47 -22.66 -11.12
N GLY A 96 -11.86 -22.38 -12.35
CA GLY A 96 -10.99 -22.39 -13.52
C GLY A 96 -9.87 -21.35 -13.39
N ARG A 97 -10.22 -20.13 -13.01
CA ARG A 97 -9.25 -19.04 -12.74
C ARG A 97 -8.30 -19.39 -11.61
N LEU A 98 -8.79 -19.91 -10.49
CA LEU A 98 -7.95 -20.33 -9.36
C LEU A 98 -6.87 -21.33 -9.82
N THR A 99 -7.26 -22.33 -10.59
CA THR A 99 -6.32 -23.35 -11.12
C THR A 99 -5.30 -22.72 -12.09
N GLN A 100 -5.74 -21.77 -12.92
CA GLN A 100 -4.86 -21.06 -13.85
C GLN A 100 -3.84 -20.17 -13.12
N GLU A 101 -4.28 -19.39 -12.11
CA GLU A 101 -3.41 -18.55 -11.31
C GLU A 101 -2.37 -19.39 -10.54
N ILE A 102 -2.78 -20.52 -9.93
CA ILE A 102 -1.86 -21.45 -9.28
C ILE A 102 -0.84 -22.02 -10.28
N ARG A 103 -1.30 -22.43 -11.47
CA ARG A 103 -0.40 -22.91 -12.52
C ARG A 103 0.58 -21.82 -12.96
N GLY A 104 0.08 -20.60 -13.22
CA GLY A 104 0.92 -19.45 -13.60
C GLY A 104 2.01 -19.13 -12.58
N LEU A 105 1.70 -19.27 -11.28
CA LEU A 105 2.69 -19.13 -10.21
C LEU A 105 3.73 -20.27 -10.24
N ILE A 106 3.30 -21.53 -10.34
CA ILE A 106 4.20 -22.68 -10.32
C ILE A 106 5.11 -22.69 -11.55
N GLU A 107 4.57 -22.43 -12.73
CA GLU A 107 5.29 -22.39 -14.00
C GLU A 107 6.05 -21.06 -14.21
N GLN A 108 5.94 -20.10 -13.29
CA GLN A 108 6.55 -18.75 -13.40
C GLN A 108 6.19 -18.04 -14.72
N SER A 109 4.96 -18.22 -15.18
CA SER A 109 4.50 -17.75 -16.50
C SER A 109 3.54 -16.57 -16.44
N ASP A 110 2.86 -16.31 -15.30
CA ASP A 110 1.90 -15.21 -15.15
C ASP A 110 2.58 -13.96 -14.60
N VAL A 111 2.94 -13.05 -15.48
CA VAL A 111 3.60 -11.78 -15.15
C VAL A 111 2.77 -10.92 -14.18
N SER A 112 1.44 -11.01 -14.23
CA SER A 112 0.57 -10.21 -13.36
C SER A 112 0.68 -10.65 -11.89
N ILE A 113 0.86 -11.92 -11.65
CA ILE A 113 1.11 -12.49 -10.31
C ILE A 113 2.55 -12.24 -9.88
N LEU A 114 3.51 -12.50 -10.77
CA LEU A 114 4.94 -12.42 -10.46
C LEU A 114 5.42 -11.00 -10.16
N HIS A 115 4.80 -9.98 -10.76
CA HIS A 115 5.16 -8.57 -10.62
C HIS A 115 4.10 -7.76 -9.84
N GLU A 116 3.22 -8.42 -9.11
CA GLU A 116 2.16 -7.76 -8.33
C GLU A 116 2.72 -6.80 -7.27
N ASN A 117 3.86 -7.17 -6.68
CA ASN A 117 4.47 -6.40 -5.59
C ASN A 117 5.99 -6.35 -5.76
N ALA A 118 6.53 -5.15 -6.00
CA ALA A 118 7.97 -4.92 -6.16
C ALA A 118 8.81 -5.23 -4.88
N ASN A 119 8.16 -5.48 -3.74
CA ASN A 119 8.80 -5.87 -2.48
C ASN A 119 8.90 -7.39 -2.27
N LYS A 120 8.30 -8.19 -3.17
CA LYS A 120 8.30 -9.66 -3.14
C LYS A 120 9.13 -10.24 -4.29
N ASP A 121 10.02 -11.17 -3.98
CA ASP A 121 10.72 -11.95 -5.01
C ASP A 121 10.00 -13.28 -5.24
N SER A 122 9.19 -13.34 -6.29
CA SER A 122 8.37 -14.51 -6.64
C SER A 122 9.17 -15.79 -6.97
N LYS A 123 10.48 -15.70 -7.09
CA LYS A 123 11.37 -16.84 -7.40
C LYS A 123 11.78 -17.63 -6.16
N VAL A 124 11.67 -17.05 -4.96
CA VAL A 124 12.09 -17.72 -3.73
C VAL A 124 10.92 -18.48 -3.07
N ILE A 125 11.22 -19.63 -2.47
CA ILE A 125 10.21 -20.57 -1.91
C ILE A 125 9.28 -19.92 -0.87
N PRO A 126 9.76 -19.12 0.12
CA PRO A 126 8.86 -18.49 1.08
C PRO A 126 7.82 -17.58 0.41
N THR A 127 8.25 -16.79 -0.57
CA THR A 127 7.36 -15.89 -1.33
C THR A 127 6.37 -16.69 -2.19
N GLN A 128 6.78 -17.80 -2.83
CA GLN A 128 5.85 -18.64 -3.60
C GLN A 128 4.75 -19.23 -2.72
N ARG A 129 5.09 -19.64 -1.49
CA ARG A 129 4.10 -20.13 -0.52
C ARG A 129 3.12 -19.05 -0.10
N ASP A 130 3.60 -17.84 0.16
CA ASP A 130 2.75 -16.69 0.50
C ASP A 130 1.85 -16.29 -0.66
N LEU A 131 2.38 -16.19 -1.88
CA LEU A 131 1.59 -15.92 -3.09
C LEU A 131 0.51 -16.99 -3.33
N LEU A 132 0.81 -18.27 -3.10
CA LEU A 132 -0.18 -19.34 -3.20
C LEU A 132 -1.29 -19.17 -2.15
N ALA A 133 -0.94 -18.85 -0.90
CA ALA A 133 -1.91 -18.55 0.15
C ALA A 133 -2.77 -17.34 -0.22
N GLY A 134 -2.15 -16.30 -0.78
CA GLY A 134 -2.83 -15.09 -1.25
C GLY A 134 -3.81 -15.35 -2.39
N ILE A 135 -3.44 -16.17 -3.39
CA ILE A 135 -4.34 -16.58 -4.47
C ILE A 135 -5.59 -17.26 -3.90
N VAL A 136 -5.41 -18.21 -3.00
CA VAL A 136 -6.54 -18.93 -2.36
C VAL A 136 -7.40 -18.00 -1.53
N ALA A 137 -6.77 -17.14 -0.70
CA ALA A 137 -7.45 -16.17 0.16
C ALA A 137 -8.32 -15.20 -0.66
N LYS A 138 -7.76 -14.66 -1.75
CA LYS A 138 -8.46 -13.75 -2.69
C LYS A 138 -9.70 -14.41 -3.30
N HIS A 139 -9.56 -15.63 -3.81
CA HIS A 139 -10.69 -16.37 -4.39
C HIS A 139 -11.77 -16.70 -3.35
N TYR A 140 -11.38 -17.16 -2.16
CA TYR A 140 -12.32 -17.47 -1.09
C TYR A 140 -13.06 -16.21 -0.60
N ALA A 141 -12.34 -15.10 -0.42
CA ALA A 141 -12.92 -13.84 0.02
C ALA A 141 -13.99 -13.33 -0.95
N LYS A 142 -13.72 -13.39 -2.27
CA LYS A 142 -14.67 -12.98 -3.31
C LYS A 142 -15.92 -13.85 -3.36
N LEU A 143 -15.80 -15.16 -3.10
CA LEU A 143 -16.92 -16.10 -3.18
C LEU A 143 -17.77 -16.15 -1.91
N HIS A 144 -17.17 -15.93 -0.72
CA HIS A 144 -17.80 -16.31 0.55
C HIS A 144 -17.81 -15.19 1.61
N ILE A 145 -17.02 -14.13 1.46
CA ILE A 145 -16.90 -13.11 2.50
C ILE A 145 -17.46 -11.75 2.05
N LEU A 146 -17.09 -11.33 0.83
CA LEU A 146 -17.46 -10.01 0.33
C LEU A 146 -18.88 -10.00 -0.24
N PRO A 147 -19.63 -8.89 -0.05
CA PRO A 147 -20.90 -8.69 -0.75
C PRO A 147 -20.67 -8.71 -2.27
N ARG A 148 -21.63 -9.30 -3.00
CA ARG A 148 -21.54 -9.51 -4.44
C ARG A 148 -21.33 -8.21 -5.24
N ASP A 149 -22.04 -7.14 -4.88
CA ASP A 149 -21.88 -5.83 -5.51
C ASP A 149 -20.48 -5.23 -5.33
N VAL A 150 -19.88 -5.43 -4.16
CA VAL A 150 -18.47 -5.03 -3.88
C VAL A 150 -17.50 -5.84 -4.75
N VAL A 151 -17.72 -7.16 -4.88
CA VAL A 151 -16.90 -8.02 -5.75
C VAL A 151 -16.99 -7.58 -7.20
N LEU A 152 -18.20 -7.38 -7.72
CA LEU A 152 -18.41 -6.94 -9.11
C LEU A 152 -17.77 -5.60 -9.40
N ALA A 153 -17.91 -4.63 -8.49
CA ALA A 153 -17.30 -3.33 -8.64
C ALA A 153 -15.74 -3.39 -8.60
N HIS A 154 -15.19 -4.26 -7.73
CA HIS A 154 -13.75 -4.51 -7.73
C HIS A 154 -13.27 -5.16 -9.04
N GLU A 155 -13.97 -6.18 -9.54
CA GLU A 155 -13.61 -6.88 -10.78
C GLU A 155 -13.67 -5.94 -11.99
N ARG A 156 -14.69 -5.09 -12.08
CA ARG A 156 -14.85 -4.11 -13.15
C ARG A 156 -13.89 -2.92 -13.07
N GLY A 157 -13.21 -2.73 -11.93
CA GLY A 157 -12.33 -1.59 -11.72
C GLY A 157 -13.04 -0.29 -11.34
N GLU A 158 -14.26 -0.35 -10.85
CA GLU A 158 -14.99 0.80 -10.29
C GLU A 158 -14.40 1.23 -8.96
N ILE A 159 -14.00 0.24 -8.16
CA ILE A 159 -13.24 0.37 -6.91
C ILE A 159 -12.09 -0.64 -6.90
N HIS A 160 -11.15 -0.42 -5.98
CA HIS A 160 -10.16 -1.42 -5.65
C HIS A 160 -10.21 -1.76 -4.16
N TYR A 161 -10.51 -3.02 -3.87
CA TYR A 161 -10.37 -3.58 -2.52
C TYR A 161 -8.90 -3.99 -2.36
N HIS A 162 -8.13 -3.23 -1.56
CA HIS A 162 -6.71 -3.49 -1.38
C HIS A 162 -6.45 -4.75 -0.57
N ASP A 163 -5.36 -5.44 -0.89
CA ASP A 163 -4.80 -6.54 -0.11
C ASP A 163 -5.77 -7.71 0.11
N LEU A 164 -6.54 -8.09 -0.94
CA LEU A 164 -7.46 -9.22 -0.92
C LEU A 164 -6.76 -10.57 -0.73
N ASP A 165 -5.47 -10.62 -0.99
CA ASP A 165 -4.58 -11.75 -0.73
C ASP A 165 -4.35 -11.98 0.79
N TYR A 166 -4.63 -10.99 1.62
CA TYR A 166 -4.56 -11.07 3.09
C TYR A 166 -5.92 -10.87 3.76
N SER A 167 -6.51 -9.69 3.61
CA SER A 167 -7.73 -9.27 4.29
C SER A 167 -8.88 -9.12 3.27
N PRO A 168 -10.08 -9.60 3.55
CA PRO A 168 -10.64 -9.98 4.85
C PRO A 168 -10.52 -11.46 5.22
N PHE A 169 -9.83 -12.29 4.43
CA PHE A 169 -9.69 -13.72 4.73
C PHE A 169 -8.97 -13.93 6.07
N PHE A 170 -7.76 -13.39 6.21
CA PHE A 170 -7.04 -13.34 7.48
C PHE A 170 -7.42 -12.09 8.26
N PRO A 171 -7.47 -12.14 9.60
CA PRO A 171 -7.74 -10.98 10.46
C PRO A 171 -6.50 -10.09 10.62
N MET A 172 -5.92 -9.69 9.51
CA MET A 172 -4.74 -8.82 9.43
C MET A 172 -5.17 -7.39 9.10
N PHE A 173 -4.39 -6.42 9.58
CA PHE A 173 -4.55 -5.02 9.22
C PHE A 173 -3.33 -4.51 8.41
N ASN A 174 -3.43 -3.30 7.87
CA ASN A 174 -2.46 -2.76 6.93
C ASN A 174 -1.15 -2.36 7.62
N CYS A 175 -1.09 -1.17 8.19
CA CYS A 175 0.13 -0.56 8.72
C CYS A 175 -0.01 -0.21 10.19
N MET A 176 1.13 -0.03 10.91
CA MET A 176 1.11 0.42 12.30
C MET A 176 2.33 1.25 12.70
N LEU A 177 2.15 2.07 13.73
CA LEU A 177 3.21 2.64 14.56
C LEU A 177 3.44 1.69 15.74
N ILE A 178 4.61 1.05 15.81
CA ILE A 178 4.95 0.14 16.91
C ILE A 178 5.19 0.94 18.19
N ASP A 179 4.63 0.50 19.32
CA ASP A 179 5.04 0.98 20.65
C ASP A 179 6.36 0.33 21.08
N LEU A 180 7.44 0.73 20.39
CA LEU A 180 8.76 0.19 20.67
C LEU A 180 9.24 0.55 22.08
N ASN A 181 8.95 1.78 22.53
CA ASN A 181 9.34 2.22 23.87
C ASN A 181 8.70 1.35 24.96
N GLY A 182 7.39 1.14 24.88
CA GLY A 182 6.65 0.27 25.82
C GLY A 182 7.16 -1.17 25.82
N MET A 183 7.47 -1.72 24.64
CA MET A 183 8.01 -3.07 24.54
C MET A 183 9.42 -3.20 25.16
N LEU A 184 10.33 -2.30 24.82
CA LEU A 184 11.71 -2.35 25.34
C LEU A 184 11.80 -2.05 26.83
N THR A 185 10.93 -1.17 27.35
CA THR A 185 10.93 -0.80 28.79
C THR A 185 10.35 -1.89 29.67
N ASN A 186 9.20 -2.49 29.24
CA ASN A 186 8.47 -3.44 30.06
C ASN A 186 8.88 -4.90 29.81
N GLY A 187 9.71 -5.17 28.79
CA GLY A 187 9.96 -6.52 28.31
C GLY A 187 8.74 -7.14 27.66
N PHE A 188 8.89 -8.30 27.05
CA PHE A 188 7.82 -9.03 26.35
C PHE A 188 8.20 -10.49 26.11
N LYS A 189 7.21 -11.32 25.73
CA LYS A 189 7.46 -12.70 25.35
C LYS A 189 7.50 -12.85 23.83
N MET A 190 8.45 -13.66 23.35
CA MET A 190 8.54 -14.00 21.93
C MET A 190 8.94 -15.47 21.78
N GLY A 191 8.03 -16.27 21.25
CA GLY A 191 8.19 -17.72 21.23
C GLY A 191 8.34 -18.29 22.64
N ASN A 192 9.46 -18.94 22.89
CA ASN A 192 9.77 -19.52 24.20
C ASN A 192 10.67 -18.64 25.08
N ALA A 193 10.98 -17.41 24.65
CA ALA A 193 11.87 -16.50 25.33
C ALA A 193 11.12 -15.35 26.00
N GLU A 194 11.57 -14.97 27.19
CA GLU A 194 11.24 -13.71 27.83
C GLU A 194 12.36 -12.69 27.57
N ILE A 195 11.99 -11.58 26.96
CA ILE A 195 12.95 -10.52 26.59
C ILE A 195 12.88 -9.44 27.66
N GLU A 196 14.00 -9.26 28.36
CA GLU A 196 14.15 -8.19 29.35
C GLU A 196 14.53 -6.86 28.68
N GLN A 197 14.44 -5.77 29.45
CA GLN A 197 14.93 -4.46 29.03
C GLN A 197 16.39 -4.52 28.60
N PRO A 198 16.76 -4.07 27.40
CA PRO A 198 18.14 -4.03 26.92
C PRO A 198 19.03 -3.15 27.81
N LYS A 199 20.31 -3.51 27.92
CA LYS A 199 21.32 -2.78 28.71
C LYS A 199 22.42 -2.12 27.86
N SER A 200 22.23 -2.08 26.54
CA SER A 200 23.13 -1.44 25.58
C SER A 200 22.40 -1.12 24.29
N ILE A 201 22.97 -0.20 23.51
CA ILE A 201 22.40 0.11 22.18
C ILE A 201 22.47 -1.10 21.23
N SER A 202 23.53 -1.89 21.26
CA SER A 202 23.67 -3.10 20.44
C SER A 202 22.56 -4.11 20.72
N THR A 203 22.22 -4.35 22.00
CA THR A 203 21.12 -5.24 22.37
C THR A 203 19.77 -4.63 21.98
N ALA A 204 19.58 -3.33 22.20
CA ALA A 204 18.33 -2.64 21.87
C ALA A 204 18.01 -2.70 20.36
N THR A 205 19.01 -2.48 19.50
CA THR A 205 18.84 -2.58 18.04
C THR A 205 18.58 -4.01 17.58
N ALA A 206 19.25 -5.02 18.14
CA ALA A 206 19.01 -6.42 17.83
C ALA A 206 17.58 -6.85 18.21
N VAL A 207 17.11 -6.48 19.41
CA VAL A 207 15.74 -6.74 19.85
C VAL A 207 14.74 -5.98 18.97
N THR A 208 15.06 -4.76 18.57
CA THR A 208 14.21 -3.97 17.65
C THR A 208 14.04 -4.68 16.30
N ALA A 209 15.11 -5.25 15.73
CA ALA A 209 15.01 -6.02 14.49
C ALA A 209 14.09 -7.25 14.64
N GLN A 210 14.17 -7.95 15.77
CA GLN A 210 13.30 -9.09 16.08
C GLN A 210 11.81 -8.65 16.20
N ILE A 211 11.54 -7.55 16.91
CA ILE A 211 10.20 -6.97 17.00
C ILE A 211 9.66 -6.64 15.60
N ILE A 212 10.46 -5.97 14.78
CA ILE A 212 10.08 -5.60 13.40
C ILE A 212 9.71 -6.86 12.61
N ALA A 213 10.53 -7.90 12.64
CA ALA A 213 10.30 -9.14 11.89
C ALA A 213 9.00 -9.84 12.34
N GLN A 214 8.75 -9.90 13.65
CA GLN A 214 7.55 -10.51 14.20
C GLN A 214 6.28 -9.69 13.88
N VAL A 215 6.31 -8.38 14.09
CA VAL A 215 5.18 -7.49 13.76
C VAL A 215 4.88 -7.56 12.27
N ALA A 216 5.89 -7.43 11.41
CA ALA A 216 5.73 -7.49 9.95
C ALA A 216 5.24 -8.85 9.44
N SER A 217 5.32 -9.92 10.26
CA SER A 217 4.73 -11.23 9.96
C SER A 217 3.24 -11.34 10.31
N HIS A 218 2.68 -10.39 11.05
CA HIS A 218 1.29 -10.37 11.49
C HIS A 218 0.45 -9.27 10.84
N ILE A 219 1.07 -8.38 10.06
CA ILE A 219 0.41 -7.33 9.28
C ILE A 219 0.87 -7.44 7.82
N TYR A 220 0.14 -6.83 6.88
CA TYR A 220 0.51 -6.93 5.46
C TYR A 220 1.15 -5.66 4.88
N GLY A 221 1.12 -4.55 5.60
CA GLY A 221 1.72 -3.28 5.19
C GLY A 221 2.95 -2.90 6.00
N GLY A 222 3.10 -1.60 6.27
CA GLY A 222 4.32 -1.05 6.87
C GLY A 222 4.36 -1.07 8.39
N THR A 223 5.53 -1.39 8.90
CA THR A 223 5.90 -1.24 10.32
C THR A 223 6.69 0.05 10.49
N THR A 224 6.25 0.95 11.36
CA THR A 224 6.91 2.24 11.57
C THR A 224 7.31 2.43 13.02
N ILE A 225 8.55 2.89 13.23
CA ILE A 225 9.03 3.35 14.52
C ILE A 225 9.07 4.87 14.48
N ASN A 226 8.24 5.47 15.31
CA ASN A 226 8.18 6.91 15.47
C ASN A 226 9.33 7.36 16.39
N ARG A 227 10.07 8.44 16.00
CA ARG A 227 11.13 9.04 16.81
C ARG A 227 12.15 8.03 17.36
N ILE A 228 12.70 7.16 16.49
CA ILE A 228 13.63 6.09 16.90
C ILE A 228 14.87 6.64 17.63
N ASP A 229 15.31 7.84 17.31
CA ASP A 229 16.43 8.55 17.94
C ASP A 229 16.15 8.84 19.42
N GLU A 230 14.95 9.25 19.77
CA GLU A 230 14.55 9.49 21.16
C GLU A 230 14.28 8.19 21.93
N VAL A 231 13.60 7.24 21.28
CA VAL A 231 13.25 5.93 21.89
C VAL A 231 14.50 5.13 22.26
N LEU A 232 15.53 5.16 21.43
CA LEU A 232 16.76 4.40 21.65
C LEU A 232 17.87 5.17 22.40
N ALA A 233 17.73 6.48 22.61
CA ALA A 233 18.69 7.30 23.32
C ALA A 233 19.07 6.78 24.74
N PRO A 234 18.14 6.28 25.57
CA PRO A 234 18.47 5.71 26.88
C PRO A 234 19.46 4.54 26.81
N PHE A 235 19.41 3.74 25.74
CA PHE A 235 20.30 2.59 25.55
C PHE A 235 21.69 2.99 25.09
N VAL A 236 21.84 4.13 24.39
CA VAL A 236 23.14 4.74 24.10
C VAL A 236 23.77 5.21 25.41
N LYS A 237 22.99 5.85 26.29
CA LYS A 237 23.47 6.23 27.64
C LYS A 237 23.90 5.02 28.44
N ALA A 238 23.15 3.93 28.42
CA ALA A 238 23.52 2.68 29.09
C ALA A 238 24.84 2.09 28.55
N SER A 239 25.08 2.18 27.23
CA SER A 239 26.35 1.78 26.60
C SER A 239 27.51 2.67 27.07
N TYR A 240 27.29 3.99 27.16
CA TYR A 240 28.30 4.91 27.70
C TYR A 240 28.66 4.55 29.12
N ASP A 241 27.68 4.34 30.00
CA ASP A 241 27.92 3.99 31.41
C ASP A 241 28.64 2.64 31.54
N LYS A 242 28.35 1.67 30.69
CA LYS A 242 29.06 0.41 30.56
C LYS A 242 30.55 0.64 30.21
N HIS A 243 30.85 1.41 29.17
CA HIS A 243 32.20 1.68 28.72
C HIS A 243 33.00 2.53 29.73
N TYR A 244 32.34 3.46 30.41
CA TYR A 244 32.97 4.23 31.48
C TYR A 244 33.41 3.35 32.65
N LYS A 245 32.55 2.36 33.07
CA LYS A 245 32.92 1.37 34.10
C LYS A 245 34.13 0.53 33.67
N VAL A 246 34.15 0.06 32.43
CA VAL A 246 35.31 -0.67 31.88
C VAL A 246 36.59 0.19 31.94
N ALA A 247 36.49 1.46 31.53
CA ALA A 247 37.64 2.39 31.63
C ALA A 247 38.11 2.61 33.07
N GLN A 248 37.19 2.59 34.02
CA GLN A 248 37.48 2.70 35.44
C GLN A 248 38.19 1.44 35.98
N GLU A 249 37.66 0.25 35.64
CA GLU A 249 38.24 -1.03 36.04
C GLU A 249 39.65 -1.23 35.48
N TRP A 250 39.88 -0.83 34.24
CA TRP A 250 41.19 -0.93 33.58
C TRP A 250 42.10 0.28 33.79
N GLN A 251 41.72 1.23 34.64
CA GLN A 251 42.47 2.44 35.00
C GLN A 251 42.95 3.25 33.78
N ILE A 252 42.08 3.37 32.75
CA ILE A 252 42.39 4.19 31.58
C ILE A 252 42.51 5.65 31.99
N ALA A 253 43.52 6.34 31.50
CA ALA A 253 43.86 7.70 31.93
C ALA A 253 42.71 8.70 31.64
N ASP A 254 42.17 8.68 30.42
CA ASP A 254 41.01 9.49 30.04
C ASP A 254 39.79 8.59 29.84
N LYS A 255 39.02 8.39 30.90
CA LYS A 255 37.87 7.51 30.95
C LYS A 255 36.71 8.04 30.11
N GLU A 256 36.53 9.37 30.07
CA GLU A 256 35.46 10.02 29.31
C GLU A 256 35.73 9.94 27.82
N ALA A 257 36.92 10.25 27.37
CA ALA A 257 37.30 10.11 25.96
C ALA A 257 37.19 8.66 25.49
N TYR A 258 37.64 7.69 26.30
CA TYR A 258 37.47 6.27 26.01
C TYR A 258 35.99 5.89 25.87
N ALA A 259 35.16 6.22 26.89
CA ALA A 259 33.77 5.87 26.91
C ALA A 259 32.99 6.50 25.72
N ASN A 260 33.27 7.76 25.38
CA ASN A 260 32.70 8.43 24.23
C ASN A 260 33.06 7.72 22.92
N ALA A 261 34.37 7.49 22.66
CA ALA A 261 34.81 6.85 21.43
C ALA A 261 34.24 5.43 21.26
N ARG A 262 34.17 4.66 22.36
CA ARG A 262 33.61 3.31 22.33
C ARG A 262 32.11 3.33 22.12
N THR A 263 31.38 4.29 22.70
CA THR A 263 29.94 4.45 22.53
C THR A 263 29.57 4.89 21.11
N GLU A 264 30.33 5.83 20.55
CA GLU A 264 30.16 6.26 19.15
C GLU A 264 30.34 5.07 18.20
N LYS A 265 31.41 4.29 18.40
CA LYS A 265 31.63 3.07 17.56
C LYS A 265 30.56 2.03 17.76
N GLU A 266 30.13 1.73 19.00
CA GLU A 266 29.06 0.77 19.29
C GLU A 266 27.74 1.22 18.68
N CYS A 267 27.39 2.50 18.75
CA CYS A 267 26.16 3.05 18.14
C CYS A 267 26.18 2.91 16.62
N TYR A 268 27.29 3.30 15.98
CA TYR A 268 27.42 3.13 14.53
C TYR A 268 27.28 1.67 14.11
N ASP A 269 27.95 0.73 14.77
CA ASP A 269 27.92 -0.70 14.46
C ASP A 269 26.51 -1.29 14.69
N ALA A 270 25.83 -0.85 15.74
CA ALA A 270 24.48 -1.28 16.06
C ALA A 270 23.46 -0.89 14.96
N PHE A 271 23.53 0.34 14.47
CA PHE A 271 22.68 0.78 13.36
C PHE A 271 23.07 0.18 12.01
N GLN A 272 24.37 -0.11 11.80
CA GLN A 272 24.81 -0.88 10.64
C GLN A 272 24.20 -2.28 10.64
N SER A 273 24.26 -2.97 11.79
CA SER A 273 23.66 -4.29 11.95
C SER A 273 22.15 -4.26 11.72
N LEU A 274 21.45 -3.29 12.30
CA LEU A 274 20.01 -3.11 12.13
C LEU A 274 19.63 -2.88 10.66
N GLU A 275 20.37 -2.07 9.92
CA GLU A 275 20.13 -1.84 8.50
C GLU A 275 20.36 -3.11 7.67
N TYR A 276 21.39 -3.90 7.97
CA TYR A 276 21.63 -5.20 7.35
C TYR A 276 20.48 -6.17 7.65
N GLU A 277 20.07 -6.31 8.91
CA GLU A 277 19.02 -7.23 9.33
C GLU A 277 17.68 -6.91 8.63
N VAL A 278 17.27 -5.64 8.60
CA VAL A 278 16.03 -5.22 7.92
C VAL A 278 16.03 -5.55 6.42
N ASN A 279 17.20 -5.54 5.76
CA ASN A 279 17.31 -5.85 4.33
C ASN A 279 17.52 -7.34 4.02
N THR A 280 17.87 -8.16 5.01
CA THR A 280 18.16 -9.59 4.84
C THR A 280 17.10 -10.51 5.45
N LEU A 281 16.35 -10.03 6.43
CA LEU A 281 15.26 -10.78 7.03
C LEU A 281 14.09 -10.92 6.05
N HIS A 282 13.52 -12.12 6.02
CA HIS A 282 12.24 -12.39 5.39
C HIS A 282 11.19 -12.61 6.47
N THR A 283 10.07 -11.93 6.36
CA THR A 283 8.91 -12.18 7.22
C THR A 283 8.27 -13.52 6.88
N ALA A 284 7.36 -13.99 7.72
CA ALA A 284 6.53 -15.15 7.41
C ALA A 284 5.71 -14.97 6.12
N ASN A 285 5.46 -13.72 5.72
CA ASN A 285 4.76 -13.36 4.47
C ASN A 285 5.69 -13.37 3.24
N GLY A 286 6.91 -13.91 3.35
CA GLY A 286 7.84 -14.05 2.23
C GLY A 286 8.36 -12.75 1.63
N GLN A 287 8.25 -11.64 2.34
CA GLN A 287 8.72 -10.32 1.90
C GLN A 287 9.75 -9.74 2.87
N THR A 288 10.58 -8.83 2.37
CA THR A 288 11.41 -7.97 3.23
C THR A 288 10.51 -7.08 4.08
N PRO A 289 10.74 -6.91 5.39
CA PRO A 289 9.93 -6.05 6.23
C PRO A 289 9.82 -4.63 5.66
N PHE A 290 8.59 -4.13 5.57
CA PHE A 290 8.31 -2.79 5.06
C PHE A 290 8.46 -1.77 6.19
N VAL A 291 9.70 -1.37 6.48
CA VAL A 291 10.05 -0.61 7.70
C VAL A 291 10.24 0.88 7.40
N THR A 292 9.75 1.73 8.31
CA THR A 292 9.99 3.17 8.30
C THR A 292 10.57 3.62 9.65
N PHE A 293 11.64 4.42 9.64
CA PHE A 293 12.17 5.10 10.81
C PHE A 293 11.95 6.60 10.71
N GLY A 294 11.19 7.17 11.66
CA GLY A 294 11.10 8.60 11.88
C GLY A 294 12.12 9.07 12.90
N PHE A 295 12.82 10.17 12.62
CA PHE A 295 13.84 10.74 13.49
C PHE A 295 14.07 12.23 13.19
N GLY A 296 14.91 12.90 13.97
CA GLY A 296 15.34 14.28 13.71
C GLY A 296 14.92 15.30 14.77
N LEU A 297 14.06 14.91 15.73
CA LEU A 297 13.57 15.82 16.77
C LEU A 297 14.36 15.73 18.09
N GLY A 298 15.09 14.64 18.32
CA GLY A 298 15.89 14.46 19.53
C GLY A 298 17.06 15.42 19.60
N THR A 299 17.23 16.09 20.75
CA THR A 299 18.30 17.10 21.00
C THR A 299 19.37 16.61 21.95
N SER A 300 19.13 15.51 22.67
CA SER A 300 20.15 14.95 23.55
C SER A 300 21.39 14.47 22.77
N LYS A 301 22.55 14.41 23.42
CA LYS A 301 23.80 13.92 22.84
C LYS A 301 23.60 12.51 22.25
N GLU A 302 22.89 11.68 22.95
CA GLU A 302 22.58 10.30 22.57
C GLU A 302 21.67 10.23 21.34
N ALA A 303 20.59 11.02 21.30
CA ALA A 303 19.68 11.08 20.15
C ALA A 303 20.39 11.62 18.91
N ARG A 304 21.21 12.65 19.04
CA ARG A 304 22.03 13.19 17.93
C ARG A 304 23.02 12.16 17.40
N LEU A 305 23.62 11.36 18.30
CA LEU A 305 24.52 10.28 17.89
C LEU A 305 23.78 9.22 17.06
N ILE A 306 22.56 8.87 17.45
CA ILE A 306 21.69 7.97 16.67
C ILE A 306 21.36 8.55 15.30
N GLN A 307 20.94 9.83 15.23
CA GLN A 307 20.64 10.51 13.98
C GLN A 307 21.82 10.47 13.01
N ARG A 308 23.03 10.76 13.50
CA ARG A 308 24.27 10.67 12.72
C ARG A 308 24.54 9.24 12.27
N SER A 309 24.45 8.27 13.18
CA SER A 309 24.72 6.86 12.87
C SER A 309 23.78 6.32 11.78
N ILE A 310 22.49 6.69 11.81
CA ILE A 310 21.52 6.33 10.78
C ILE A 310 21.94 6.91 9.42
N LEU A 311 22.26 8.20 9.35
CA LEU A 311 22.58 8.89 8.10
C LEU A 311 23.93 8.43 7.53
N GLU A 312 24.95 8.28 8.37
CA GLU A 312 26.29 7.83 7.97
C GLU A 312 26.27 6.38 7.45
N ASN A 313 25.55 5.46 8.11
CA ASN A 313 25.37 4.10 7.64
C ASN A 313 24.64 4.05 6.29
N ARG A 314 23.56 4.83 6.14
CA ARG A 314 22.86 4.92 4.85
C ARG A 314 23.78 5.41 3.73
N MET A 315 24.61 6.44 3.99
CA MET A 315 25.56 6.93 3.00
C MET A 315 26.66 5.92 2.68
N ALA A 316 27.12 5.16 3.68
CA ALA A 316 28.11 4.10 3.49
C ALA A 316 27.57 2.98 2.58
N GLY A 317 26.27 2.67 2.67
CA GLY A 317 25.60 1.64 1.87
C GLY A 317 25.94 0.20 2.31
N LEU A 318 25.22 -0.76 1.71
CA LEU A 318 25.28 -2.17 2.10
C LEU A 318 26.39 -2.94 1.37
N GLY A 319 27.24 -3.61 2.13
CA GLY A 319 28.23 -4.56 1.66
C GLY A 319 29.35 -3.97 0.82
N LYS A 320 30.10 -4.84 0.18
CA LYS A 320 31.29 -4.50 -0.64
C LYS A 320 30.99 -3.48 -1.74
N ASN A 321 29.83 -3.59 -2.35
CA ASN A 321 29.42 -2.73 -3.46
C ASN A 321 28.69 -1.45 -2.98
N ARG A 322 28.60 -1.21 -1.69
CA ARG A 322 27.94 -0.03 -1.10
C ARG A 322 26.53 0.22 -1.64
N LYS A 323 25.78 -0.87 -1.85
CA LYS A 323 24.41 -0.78 -2.41
C LYS A 323 23.52 0.11 -1.57
N THR A 324 22.69 0.91 -2.22
CA THR A 324 21.68 1.70 -1.54
C THR A 324 20.65 0.78 -0.88
N ALA A 325 20.46 0.92 0.42
CA ALA A 325 19.43 0.18 1.15
C ALA A 325 18.04 0.70 0.77
N VAL A 326 17.14 -0.22 0.43
CA VAL A 326 15.73 0.12 0.17
C VAL A 326 14.99 0.35 1.49
N PHE A 327 15.26 -0.47 2.48
CA PHE A 327 14.72 -0.35 3.84
C PHE A 327 15.84 -0.21 4.87
N PRO A 328 15.54 0.39 6.05
CA PRO A 328 14.32 1.12 6.39
C PRO A 328 14.15 2.37 5.51
N LYS A 329 12.89 2.73 5.21
CA LYS A 329 12.58 4.05 4.74
C LYS A 329 12.95 5.06 5.82
N LEU A 330 13.75 6.06 5.48
CA LEU A 330 14.16 7.10 6.42
C LEU A 330 13.29 8.35 6.23
N VAL A 331 12.77 8.88 7.33
CA VAL A 331 11.93 10.07 7.33
C VAL A 331 12.44 11.04 8.39
N PHE A 332 12.95 12.17 7.94
CA PHE A 332 13.57 13.19 8.79
C PHE A 332 12.60 14.32 9.08
N ALA A 333 12.36 14.61 10.36
CA ALA A 333 11.50 15.69 10.78
C ALA A 333 12.25 17.03 10.79
N ILE A 334 11.72 18.04 10.08
CA ILE A 334 12.19 19.42 10.13
C ILE A 334 11.24 20.22 11.01
N LYS A 335 11.81 20.95 11.98
CA LYS A 335 11.07 21.82 12.90
C LYS A 335 11.76 23.15 13.07
N ASP A 336 11.02 24.25 12.97
CA ASP A 336 11.53 25.60 13.15
C ASP A 336 12.08 25.80 14.57
N GLY A 337 13.21 26.47 14.70
CA GLY A 337 13.93 26.65 15.95
C GLY A 337 14.67 25.40 16.48
N LEU A 338 14.65 24.28 15.73
CA LEU A 338 15.34 23.05 16.12
C LEU A 338 16.42 22.62 15.13
N ASN A 339 16.05 22.51 13.84
CA ASN A 339 16.96 22.03 12.79
C ASN A 339 16.64 22.65 11.42
N HIS A 340 15.74 23.63 11.34
CA HIS A 340 15.27 24.19 10.07
C HIS A 340 16.29 25.17 9.48
N LYS A 341 16.81 26.09 10.29
CA LYS A 341 17.62 27.23 9.83
C LYS A 341 19.02 27.23 10.43
N PHE A 342 19.93 27.92 9.72
CA PHE A 342 21.27 28.16 10.25
C PHE A 342 21.21 28.81 11.66
N GLY A 343 21.94 28.22 12.60
CA GLY A 343 21.94 28.62 13.99
C GLY A 343 21.02 27.78 14.90
N ASP A 344 20.16 26.96 14.35
CA ASP A 344 19.36 26.01 15.12
C ASP A 344 20.23 24.90 15.71
N PRO A 345 19.89 24.33 16.89
CA PRO A 345 20.73 23.35 17.61
C PRO A 345 21.14 22.11 16.80
N ASN A 346 20.27 21.62 15.92
CA ASN A 346 20.46 20.42 15.10
C ASN A 346 20.56 20.75 13.60
N TYR A 347 20.94 21.97 13.22
CA TYR A 347 21.08 22.36 11.82
C TYR A 347 22.15 21.53 11.09
N ASP A 348 23.24 21.16 11.78
CA ASP A 348 24.28 20.28 11.24
C ASP A 348 23.74 18.89 10.87
N ILE A 349 22.77 18.37 11.60
CA ILE A 349 22.09 17.11 11.27
C ILE A 349 21.22 17.27 10.01
N LYS A 350 20.54 18.43 9.82
CA LYS A 350 19.83 18.73 8.56
C LYS A 350 20.79 18.73 7.37
N GLN A 351 21.99 19.34 7.53
CA GLN A 351 23.01 19.34 6.46
C GLN A 351 23.47 17.91 6.11
N LEU A 352 23.65 17.06 7.11
CA LEU A 352 23.98 15.64 6.90
C LEU A 352 22.81 14.88 6.23
N ALA A 353 21.55 15.22 6.57
CA ALA A 353 20.36 14.65 5.94
C ALA A 353 20.24 15.06 4.47
N LEU A 354 20.53 16.32 4.12
CA LEU A 354 20.60 16.83 2.73
C LEU A 354 21.65 16.06 1.91
N GLU A 355 22.84 15.89 2.48
CA GLU A 355 23.91 15.12 1.84
C GLU A 355 23.46 13.67 1.60
N CYS A 356 22.89 13.03 2.60
CA CYS A 356 22.37 11.66 2.50
C CYS A 356 21.26 11.55 1.44
N ALA A 357 20.29 12.47 1.42
CA ALA A 357 19.21 12.47 0.45
C ALA A 357 19.71 12.64 -0.99
N SER A 358 20.72 13.48 -1.22
CA SER A 358 21.33 13.69 -2.53
C SER A 358 22.06 12.44 -3.04
N LYS A 359 22.59 11.59 -2.15
CA LYS A 359 23.35 10.38 -2.47
C LYS A 359 22.52 9.11 -2.49
N ARG A 360 21.41 9.04 -1.73
CA ARG A 360 20.67 7.82 -1.45
C ARG A 360 19.15 7.95 -1.60
N MET A 361 18.63 9.12 -2.04
CA MET A 361 17.21 9.47 -2.12
C MET A 361 16.45 9.44 -0.77
N TYR A 362 17.06 9.02 0.30
CA TYR A 362 16.57 9.11 1.66
C TYR A 362 17.53 9.95 2.52
N PRO A 363 17.01 10.64 3.55
CA PRO A 363 15.64 10.64 4.05
C PRO A 363 14.67 11.49 3.19
N ASP A 364 13.38 11.09 3.23
CA ASP A 364 12.29 12.01 2.95
C ASP A 364 12.10 12.95 4.15
N ILE A 365 11.42 14.08 3.99
CA ILE A 365 11.23 15.05 5.07
C ILE A 365 9.77 15.20 5.49
N LEU A 366 9.58 15.41 6.79
CA LEU A 366 8.32 15.84 7.40
C LEU A 366 8.46 17.26 7.93
N ASN A 367 7.60 18.13 7.45
CA ASN A 367 7.52 19.52 7.90
C ASN A 367 6.60 19.57 9.13
N TYR A 368 7.20 19.68 10.32
CA TYR A 368 6.55 19.50 11.62
C TYR A 368 5.23 20.25 11.73
N ASP A 369 5.24 21.56 11.48
CA ASP A 369 4.06 22.42 11.66
C ASP A 369 2.93 22.07 10.69
N GLN A 370 3.27 21.69 9.46
CA GLN A 370 2.27 21.26 8.47
C GLN A 370 1.69 19.88 8.82
N VAL A 371 2.50 18.94 9.36
CA VAL A 371 1.99 17.65 9.85
C VAL A 371 1.00 17.88 10.99
N VAL A 372 1.36 18.72 11.98
CA VAL A 372 0.47 19.06 13.10
C VAL A 372 -0.82 19.71 12.61
N LYS A 373 -0.73 20.67 11.67
CA LYS A 373 -1.89 21.35 11.09
C LYS A 373 -2.88 20.40 10.43
N VAL A 374 -2.38 19.38 9.70
CA VAL A 374 -3.23 18.45 8.94
C VAL A 374 -3.75 17.30 9.79
N THR A 375 -2.93 16.77 10.70
CA THR A 375 -3.23 15.54 11.46
C THR A 375 -3.47 15.76 12.95
N GLY A 376 -3.40 17.02 13.41
CA GLY A 376 -3.64 17.45 14.79
C GLY A 376 -2.50 17.22 15.79
N SER A 377 -1.51 16.40 15.43
CA SER A 377 -0.30 16.16 16.25
C SER A 377 0.82 15.60 15.38
N PHE A 378 2.07 15.81 15.79
CA PHE A 378 3.21 15.28 15.03
C PHE A 378 3.35 13.77 15.21
N LYS A 379 3.44 13.06 14.09
CA LYS A 379 3.78 11.63 14.01
C LYS A 379 4.37 11.26 12.65
N THR A 380 5.18 10.24 12.63
CA THR A 380 5.72 9.66 11.40
C THR A 380 4.63 8.90 10.64
N PRO A 381 4.59 8.95 9.30
CA PRO A 381 3.65 8.16 8.53
C PRO A 381 3.93 6.67 8.67
N MET A 382 2.88 5.86 8.65
CA MET A 382 2.97 4.42 8.59
C MET A 382 3.20 3.98 7.13
N GLY A 383 4.17 3.07 6.92
CA GLY A 383 4.49 2.54 5.62
C GLY A 383 4.82 3.63 4.60
N CYS A 384 4.08 3.67 3.47
CA CYS A 384 4.37 4.61 2.39
C CYS A 384 4.03 6.05 2.74
N ARG A 385 2.80 6.31 3.22
CA ARG A 385 2.29 7.67 3.46
C ARG A 385 1.06 7.74 4.36
N SER A 386 0.70 6.67 5.08
CA SER A 386 -0.52 6.64 5.88
C SER A 386 -0.34 7.41 7.20
N PHE A 387 -1.23 8.35 7.48
CA PHE A 387 -1.26 9.10 8.73
C PHE A 387 -2.47 8.76 9.58
N LEU A 388 -2.30 8.87 10.89
CA LEU A 388 -3.34 8.71 11.89
C LEU A 388 -3.90 10.08 12.27
N GLY A 389 -5.21 10.15 12.49
CA GLY A 389 -5.84 11.32 13.10
C GLY A 389 -5.53 11.44 14.60
N VAL A 390 -6.06 12.49 15.22
CA VAL A 390 -6.00 12.69 16.69
C VAL A 390 -6.72 11.54 17.38
N TYR A 391 -6.11 11.04 18.45
CA TYR A 391 -6.74 10.12 19.41
C TYR A 391 -6.13 10.34 20.78
N GLU A 392 -6.98 10.49 21.77
CA GLU A 392 -6.61 10.66 23.16
C GLU A 392 -7.06 9.45 23.99
N GLU A 393 -6.21 8.99 24.84
CA GLU A 393 -6.49 7.93 25.81
C GLU A 393 -6.11 8.42 27.21
N ASN A 394 -7.06 8.39 28.14
CA ASN A 394 -6.88 8.90 29.50
C ASN A 394 -6.42 10.38 29.57
N GLY A 395 -6.80 11.20 28.61
CA GLY A 395 -6.41 12.62 28.54
C GLY A 395 -5.03 12.90 27.94
N GLU A 396 -4.35 11.86 27.45
CA GLU A 396 -3.07 11.99 26.77
C GLU A 396 -3.16 11.60 25.28
N MET A 397 -2.41 12.32 24.45
CA MET A 397 -2.33 12.02 23.02
C MET A 397 -1.59 10.72 22.80
N LEU A 398 -2.26 9.73 22.23
CA LEU A 398 -1.66 8.45 21.86
C LEU A 398 -1.20 8.46 20.41
N HIS A 399 0.08 8.17 20.18
CA HIS A 399 0.68 8.04 18.84
C HIS A 399 1.07 6.61 18.53
N GLU A 400 1.89 6.02 19.36
CA GLU A 400 2.42 4.67 19.23
C GLU A 400 1.36 3.61 19.53
N GLY A 401 1.56 2.41 19.02
CA GLY A 401 0.64 1.29 19.18
C GLY A 401 -0.65 1.39 18.36
N ARG A 402 -0.77 2.37 17.47
CA ARG A 402 -1.94 2.59 16.63
C ARG A 402 -1.71 2.09 15.19
N ASN A 403 -2.79 1.84 14.46
CA ASN A 403 -2.75 1.17 13.18
C ASN A 403 -3.77 1.72 12.16
N ASN A 404 -3.62 1.26 10.89
CA ASN A 404 -4.59 1.43 9.83
C ASN A 404 -5.18 0.06 9.45
N LEU A 405 -6.50 -0.05 9.43
CA LEU A 405 -7.20 -1.32 9.18
C LEU A 405 -7.20 -1.73 7.71
N GLY A 406 -7.04 -0.78 6.81
CA GLY A 406 -6.99 -1.04 5.38
C GLY A 406 -7.58 0.08 4.54
N VAL A 407 -7.59 -0.15 3.22
CA VAL A 407 -7.95 0.85 2.21
C VAL A 407 -8.92 0.27 1.19
N ILE A 408 -9.86 1.10 0.71
CA ILE A 408 -10.60 0.92 -0.53
C ILE A 408 -10.35 2.15 -1.38
N SER A 409 -9.95 1.98 -2.65
CA SER A 409 -9.70 3.11 -3.54
C SER A 409 -10.73 3.23 -4.66
N LEU A 410 -11.15 4.46 -4.94
CA LEU A 410 -12.04 4.83 -6.04
C LEU A 410 -11.25 5.03 -7.33
N ASN A 411 -11.82 4.58 -8.44
CA ASN A 411 -11.39 4.92 -9.79
C ASN A 411 -12.13 6.18 -10.25
N LEU A 412 -11.58 7.35 -9.95
CA LEU A 412 -12.20 8.63 -10.33
C LEU A 412 -12.28 8.83 -11.85
N PRO A 413 -11.24 8.50 -12.65
CA PRO A 413 -11.32 8.57 -14.11
C PRO A 413 -12.49 7.80 -14.69
N ARG A 414 -12.75 6.58 -14.21
CA ARG A 414 -13.89 5.77 -14.67
C ARG A 414 -15.22 6.46 -14.44
N ILE A 415 -15.43 7.05 -13.26
CA ILE A 415 -16.66 7.80 -12.95
C ILE A 415 -16.84 8.94 -13.95
N ALA A 416 -15.77 9.63 -14.31
CA ALA A 416 -15.78 10.71 -15.28
C ALA A 416 -16.08 10.22 -16.71
N ILE A 417 -15.50 9.09 -17.12
CA ILE A 417 -15.77 8.46 -18.42
C ILE A 417 -17.26 8.07 -18.52
N GLU A 418 -17.80 7.42 -17.49
CA GLU A 418 -19.20 7.01 -17.40
C GLU A 418 -20.16 8.21 -17.43
N ALA A 419 -19.75 9.34 -16.87
CA ALA A 419 -20.53 10.59 -16.87
C ALA A 419 -20.57 11.29 -18.23
N LYS A 420 -19.69 10.95 -19.18
CA LYS A 420 -19.68 11.48 -20.56
C LYS A 420 -19.71 13.00 -20.68
N GLY A 421 -18.99 13.70 -19.79
CA GLY A 421 -18.94 15.16 -19.75
C GLY A 421 -20.13 15.83 -19.03
N ASP A 422 -21.07 15.07 -18.49
CA ASP A 422 -22.15 15.60 -17.64
C ASP A 422 -21.71 15.67 -16.18
N GLU A 423 -21.50 16.88 -15.69
CA GLU A 423 -21.05 17.12 -14.31
C GLU A 423 -22.09 16.68 -13.27
N ALA A 424 -23.39 16.81 -13.54
CA ALA A 424 -24.43 16.36 -12.61
C ALA A 424 -24.47 14.82 -12.52
N ALA A 425 -24.32 14.13 -13.66
CA ALA A 425 -24.18 12.69 -13.70
C ALA A 425 -22.94 12.20 -12.96
N PHE A 426 -21.81 12.93 -13.07
CA PHE A 426 -20.59 12.61 -12.34
C PHE A 426 -20.80 12.62 -10.82
N TRP A 427 -21.40 13.66 -10.28
CA TRP A 427 -21.67 13.75 -8.84
C TRP A 427 -22.60 12.64 -8.35
N SER A 428 -23.66 12.34 -9.12
CA SER A 428 -24.57 11.25 -8.78
C SER A 428 -23.88 9.87 -8.80
N LEU A 429 -22.99 9.62 -9.76
CA LEU A 429 -22.21 8.39 -9.85
C LEU A 429 -21.18 8.31 -8.71
N LEU A 430 -20.53 9.41 -8.40
CA LEU A 430 -19.56 9.50 -7.28
C LEU A 430 -20.22 9.13 -5.96
N ASP A 431 -21.41 9.66 -5.67
CA ASP A 431 -22.15 9.34 -4.44
C ASP A 431 -22.49 7.84 -4.34
N LYS A 432 -22.92 7.23 -5.46
CA LYS A 432 -23.15 5.77 -5.50
C LYS A 432 -21.88 4.96 -5.24
N ARG A 433 -20.72 5.41 -5.78
CA ARG A 433 -19.43 4.75 -5.54
C ARG A 433 -18.95 4.94 -4.10
N LEU A 434 -19.26 6.08 -3.48
CA LEU A 434 -18.98 6.34 -2.06
C LEU A 434 -19.74 5.38 -1.15
N GLU A 435 -21.05 5.17 -1.37
CA GLU A 435 -21.84 4.21 -0.60
C GLU A 435 -21.30 2.78 -0.74
N LEU A 436 -20.90 2.39 -1.94
CA LEU A 436 -20.31 1.09 -2.19
C LEU A 436 -18.94 0.93 -1.48
N ALA A 437 -18.10 1.97 -1.51
CA ALA A 437 -16.82 1.99 -0.80
C ALA A 437 -17.01 1.91 0.72
N LYS A 438 -17.99 2.64 1.30
CA LYS A 438 -18.38 2.53 2.70
C LYS A 438 -18.74 1.10 3.08
N LYS A 439 -19.61 0.47 2.28
CA LYS A 439 -20.01 -0.93 2.48
C LYS A 439 -18.82 -1.88 2.49
N ALA A 440 -17.89 -1.71 1.55
CA ALA A 440 -16.68 -2.51 1.46
C ALA A 440 -15.76 -2.33 2.69
N LEU A 441 -15.58 -1.09 3.16
CA LEU A 441 -14.79 -0.77 4.36
C LEU A 441 -15.44 -1.34 5.63
N MET A 442 -16.77 -1.25 5.76
CA MET A 442 -17.51 -1.83 6.90
C MET A 442 -17.40 -3.35 6.92
N THR A 443 -17.37 -4.03 5.76
CA THR A 443 -17.13 -5.48 5.70
C THR A 443 -15.76 -5.85 6.27
N ARG A 444 -14.72 -5.03 6.03
CA ARG A 444 -13.38 -5.23 6.58
C ARG A 444 -13.38 -5.09 8.12
N ILE A 445 -14.10 -4.10 8.63
CA ILE A 445 -14.24 -3.89 10.09
C ILE A 445 -14.96 -5.07 10.74
N ALA A 446 -16.09 -5.50 10.18
CA ALA A 446 -16.89 -6.59 10.73
C ALA A 446 -16.10 -7.91 10.87
N ARG A 447 -15.10 -8.15 10.01
CA ARG A 447 -14.23 -9.34 10.13
C ARG A 447 -13.35 -9.35 11.37
N LEU A 448 -13.12 -8.20 12.00
CA LEU A 448 -12.29 -8.08 13.20
C LEU A 448 -13.11 -8.16 14.51
N GLU A 449 -14.44 -7.99 14.46
CA GLU A 449 -15.28 -7.90 15.65
C GLU A 449 -15.23 -9.14 16.55
N ASN A 450 -15.10 -10.32 15.97
CA ASN A 450 -15.09 -11.59 16.69
C ASN A 450 -13.70 -12.23 16.81
N VAL A 451 -12.65 -11.50 16.47
CA VAL A 451 -11.29 -12.00 16.52
C VAL A 451 -10.75 -11.98 17.94
N LYS A 452 -10.13 -13.07 18.37
CA LYS A 452 -9.50 -13.21 19.68
C LYS A 452 -8.03 -12.74 19.64
N VAL A 453 -7.60 -12.11 20.70
CA VAL A 453 -6.26 -11.55 20.92
C VAL A 453 -5.13 -12.57 20.61
N ARG A 454 -5.34 -13.86 20.95
CA ARG A 454 -4.35 -14.94 20.72
C ARG A 454 -3.95 -15.20 19.27
N VAL A 455 -4.64 -14.63 18.27
CA VAL A 455 -4.26 -14.82 16.85
C VAL A 455 -2.97 -14.09 16.48
N ALA A 456 -2.63 -13.02 17.23
CA ALA A 456 -1.40 -12.25 17.01
C ALA A 456 -0.83 -11.76 18.36
N PRO A 457 -0.21 -12.66 19.16
CA PRO A 457 0.26 -12.32 20.51
C PRO A 457 1.17 -11.10 20.55
N ILE A 458 2.15 -10.99 19.64
CA ILE A 458 3.09 -9.87 19.59
C ILE A 458 2.38 -8.52 19.46
N LEU A 459 1.24 -8.47 18.74
CA LEU A 459 0.47 -7.24 18.55
C LEU A 459 -0.32 -6.86 19.79
N TYR A 460 -1.05 -7.82 20.38
CA TYR A 460 -2.12 -7.53 21.34
C TYR A 460 -1.82 -7.94 22.78
N MET A 461 -0.94 -8.92 22.98
CA MET A 461 -0.56 -9.41 24.32
C MET A 461 0.78 -8.85 24.77
N GLU A 462 1.71 -8.62 23.83
CA GLU A 462 3.12 -8.32 24.14
C GLU A 462 3.47 -6.83 23.92
N GLY A 463 2.50 -6.00 23.55
CA GLY A 463 2.64 -4.55 23.63
C GLY A 463 2.91 -3.82 22.32
N ALA A 464 3.07 -4.49 21.16
CA ALA A 464 3.32 -3.76 19.91
C ALA A 464 2.20 -2.77 19.54
N CYS A 465 0.93 -3.11 19.85
CA CYS A 465 -0.21 -2.18 19.72
C CYS A 465 -0.43 -1.28 20.95
N GLY A 466 0.55 -1.12 21.84
CA GLY A 466 0.42 -0.30 23.04
C GLY A 466 -0.57 -0.87 24.08
N VAL A 467 -0.93 -2.15 23.95
CA VAL A 467 -1.87 -2.85 24.84
C VAL A 467 -1.29 -4.20 25.25
N ARG A 468 -1.76 -4.74 26.39
CA ARG A 468 -1.42 -6.08 26.88
C ARG A 468 -2.70 -6.76 27.33
N LEU A 469 -3.44 -7.29 26.34
CA LEU A 469 -4.74 -7.93 26.52
C LEU A 469 -4.57 -9.42 26.84
N LYS A 470 -5.62 -10.05 27.36
CA LYS A 470 -5.66 -11.49 27.63
C LYS A 470 -5.99 -12.25 26.33
N ALA A 471 -5.52 -13.48 26.22
CA ALA A 471 -5.65 -14.31 25.02
C ALA A 471 -7.09 -14.47 24.49
N ASP A 472 -8.08 -14.48 25.39
CA ASP A 472 -9.50 -14.66 25.06
C ASP A 472 -10.29 -13.35 24.90
N ASP A 473 -9.66 -12.20 25.14
CA ASP A 473 -10.26 -10.90 24.88
C ASP A 473 -10.52 -10.70 23.37
N SER A 474 -11.41 -9.77 23.03
CA SER A 474 -11.67 -9.38 21.64
C SER A 474 -10.70 -8.26 21.21
N VAL A 475 -10.23 -8.31 19.99
CA VAL A 475 -9.42 -7.21 19.41
C VAL A 475 -10.26 -6.01 19.00
N ALA A 476 -11.59 -6.15 18.92
CA ALA A 476 -12.48 -5.12 18.40
C ALA A 476 -12.35 -3.77 19.13
N GLU A 477 -12.17 -3.81 20.46
CA GLU A 477 -12.12 -2.60 21.28
C GLU A 477 -10.95 -1.68 20.93
N ILE A 478 -9.82 -2.23 20.52
CA ILE A 478 -8.65 -1.41 20.15
C ILE A 478 -8.76 -0.76 18.75
N PHE A 479 -9.83 -1.03 18.02
CA PHE A 479 -10.07 -0.42 16.70
C PHE A 479 -11.15 0.65 16.71
N LYS A 480 -11.91 0.78 17.80
CA LYS A 480 -13.03 1.73 17.96
C LYS A 480 -12.56 3.14 18.30
N HIS A 481 -13.51 4.06 18.28
CA HIS A 481 -13.37 5.45 18.72
C HIS A 481 -12.24 6.24 18.03
N GLY A 482 -11.86 5.83 16.81
CA GLY A 482 -10.81 6.48 16.05
C GLY A 482 -9.37 6.11 16.46
N ARG A 483 -9.20 5.13 17.36
CA ARG A 483 -7.88 4.62 17.73
C ARG A 483 -7.15 4.02 16.52
N ALA A 484 -7.83 3.23 15.72
CA ALA A 484 -7.38 2.81 14.40
C ALA A 484 -7.98 3.71 13.31
N SER A 485 -7.26 3.92 12.21
CA SER A 485 -7.81 4.51 11.00
C SER A 485 -8.29 3.44 10.02
N ILE A 486 -9.24 3.82 9.16
CA ILE A 486 -9.63 3.07 7.98
C ILE A 486 -9.83 4.05 6.85
N SER A 487 -9.37 3.72 5.64
CA SER A 487 -9.13 4.75 4.64
C SER A 487 -9.92 4.55 3.35
N LEU A 488 -10.55 5.63 2.90
CA LEU A 488 -11.02 5.79 1.52
C LEU A 488 -9.88 6.36 0.69
N GLY A 489 -9.51 5.66 -0.38
CA GLY A 489 -8.48 6.11 -1.32
C GLY A 489 -9.05 6.59 -2.64
N TYR A 490 -8.21 7.18 -3.48
CA TYR A 490 -8.56 7.62 -4.82
C TYR A 490 -7.33 7.69 -5.74
N ILE A 491 -7.58 7.60 -7.05
CA ILE A 491 -6.57 7.65 -8.14
C ILE A 491 -7.05 8.56 -9.26
N GLY A 492 -6.12 9.23 -9.95
CA GLY A 492 -6.32 9.79 -11.29
C GLY A 492 -7.10 11.10 -11.34
N VAL A 493 -6.81 12.05 -10.45
CA VAL A 493 -7.46 13.39 -10.49
C VAL A 493 -7.24 14.08 -11.83
N HIS A 494 -6.02 14.00 -12.38
CA HIS A 494 -5.69 14.58 -13.69
C HIS A 494 -6.58 14.02 -14.80
N GLU A 495 -6.64 12.70 -14.93
CA GLU A 495 -7.44 12.02 -15.96
C GLU A 495 -8.95 12.22 -15.75
N THR A 496 -9.40 12.38 -14.50
CA THR A 496 -10.78 12.72 -14.17
C THR A 496 -11.18 14.07 -14.74
N ILE A 497 -10.33 15.08 -14.55
CA ILE A 497 -10.56 16.41 -15.12
C ILE A 497 -10.55 16.39 -16.65
N ASN A 498 -9.61 15.65 -17.24
CA ASN A 498 -9.55 15.50 -18.70
C ASN A 498 -10.80 14.78 -19.27
N ALA A 499 -11.30 13.76 -18.62
CA ALA A 499 -12.48 13.02 -19.05
C ALA A 499 -13.77 13.84 -18.92
N LEU A 500 -13.88 14.72 -17.91
CA LEU A 500 -15.07 15.55 -17.69
C LEU A 500 -15.08 16.82 -18.56
N PHE A 501 -13.95 17.49 -18.67
CA PHE A 501 -13.88 18.85 -19.23
C PHE A 501 -13.03 18.93 -20.51
N GLY A 502 -12.48 17.79 -20.98
CA GLY A 502 -11.62 17.74 -22.15
C GLY A 502 -10.16 18.09 -21.88
N THR A 503 -9.32 17.88 -22.90
CA THR A 503 -7.85 18.04 -22.80
C THR A 503 -7.33 19.35 -23.36
N GLN A 504 -8.20 20.30 -23.70
CA GLN A 504 -7.81 21.59 -24.30
C GLN A 504 -6.97 22.46 -23.36
N LYS A 505 -7.19 22.30 -22.05
CA LYS A 505 -6.44 22.98 -21.01
C LYS A 505 -5.99 21.98 -19.97
N HIS A 506 -4.75 22.11 -19.53
CA HIS A 506 -4.21 21.29 -18.46
C HIS A 506 -4.69 21.84 -17.11
N VAL A 507 -5.04 20.95 -16.16
CA VAL A 507 -5.50 21.32 -14.82
C VAL A 507 -4.52 22.24 -14.07
N PHE A 508 -3.23 22.15 -14.36
CA PHE A 508 -2.21 23.03 -13.80
C PHE A 508 -2.34 24.48 -14.31
N ASP A 509 -2.71 24.68 -15.56
CA ASP A 509 -2.72 25.98 -16.23
C ASP A 509 -4.06 26.73 -16.09
N ASP A 510 -5.11 26.09 -15.56
CA ASP A 510 -6.45 26.65 -15.46
C ASP A 510 -6.99 26.60 -14.02
N GLU A 511 -7.20 27.77 -13.42
CA GLU A 511 -7.69 27.88 -12.03
C GLU A 511 -9.09 27.30 -11.83
N THR A 512 -9.96 27.39 -12.84
CA THR A 512 -11.31 26.81 -12.76
C THR A 512 -11.24 25.28 -12.69
N LEU A 513 -10.39 24.67 -13.51
CA LEU A 513 -10.17 23.21 -13.48
C LEU A 513 -9.52 22.76 -12.17
N ARG A 514 -8.58 23.55 -11.62
CA ARG A 514 -8.02 23.30 -10.28
C ARG A 514 -9.10 23.34 -9.20
N ALA A 515 -9.96 24.35 -9.21
CA ALA A 515 -11.05 24.46 -8.24
C ALA A 515 -11.99 23.25 -8.32
N LYS A 516 -12.32 22.77 -9.53
CA LYS A 516 -13.13 21.57 -9.72
C LYS A 516 -12.42 20.30 -9.22
N ALA A 517 -11.14 20.15 -9.47
CA ALA A 517 -10.34 19.03 -8.93
C ALA A 517 -10.34 19.01 -7.38
N ILE A 518 -10.13 20.19 -6.77
CA ILE A 518 -10.17 20.34 -5.31
C ILE A 518 -11.58 20.02 -4.77
N ALA A 519 -12.65 20.46 -5.44
CA ALA A 519 -14.03 20.19 -5.04
C ALA A 519 -14.36 18.68 -5.03
N ILE A 520 -13.82 17.91 -5.98
CA ILE A 520 -13.96 16.45 -5.99
C ILE A 520 -13.32 15.86 -4.72
N ILE A 521 -12.10 16.23 -4.39
CA ILE A 521 -11.40 15.72 -3.21
C ILE A 521 -12.07 16.19 -1.91
N GLN A 522 -12.59 17.41 -1.88
CA GLN A 522 -13.36 17.93 -0.77
C GLN A 522 -14.61 17.07 -0.51
N ARG A 523 -15.35 16.67 -1.56
CA ARG A 523 -16.51 15.78 -1.44
C ARG A 523 -16.14 14.41 -0.84
N LEU A 524 -14.99 13.84 -1.24
CA LEU A 524 -14.49 12.60 -0.66
C LEU A 524 -14.16 12.76 0.82
N ARG A 525 -13.57 13.89 1.20
CA ARG A 525 -13.24 14.20 2.59
C ARG A 525 -14.53 14.34 3.43
N GLU A 526 -15.53 15.05 2.95
CA GLU A 526 -16.81 15.20 3.63
C GLU A 526 -17.50 13.85 3.87
N ALA A 527 -17.43 12.94 2.88
CA ALA A 527 -17.96 11.58 3.04
C ALA A 527 -17.26 10.82 4.18
N THR A 528 -15.92 10.88 4.25
CA THR A 528 -15.18 10.20 5.32
C THR A 528 -15.44 10.81 6.70
N ASP A 529 -15.58 12.13 6.80
CA ASP A 529 -15.92 12.82 8.04
C ASP A 529 -17.35 12.46 8.52
N GLN A 530 -18.30 12.39 7.58
CA GLN A 530 -19.66 11.91 7.87
C GLN A 530 -19.66 10.48 8.37
N TRP A 531 -18.96 9.56 7.69
CA TRP A 531 -18.88 8.16 8.14
C TRP A 531 -18.26 8.00 9.51
N LYS A 532 -17.23 8.80 9.80
CA LYS A 532 -16.62 8.85 11.14
C LYS A 532 -17.63 9.28 12.20
N ALA A 533 -18.43 10.31 11.92
CA ALA A 533 -19.46 10.79 12.84
C ALA A 533 -20.58 9.76 13.07
N GLU A 534 -20.99 9.06 12.00
CA GLU A 534 -22.07 8.07 12.06
C GLU A 534 -21.66 6.77 12.77
N THR A 535 -20.42 6.33 12.62
CA THR A 535 -19.98 4.99 13.03
C THR A 535 -19.05 4.97 14.24
N GLY A 536 -18.39 6.09 14.54
CA GLY A 536 -17.33 6.18 15.54
C GLY A 536 -16.00 5.54 15.15
N TYR A 537 -15.87 4.91 13.96
CA TYR A 537 -14.59 4.42 13.44
C TYR A 537 -13.76 5.54 12.82
N GLY A 538 -12.43 5.39 12.81
CA GLY A 538 -11.49 6.39 12.33
C GLY A 538 -11.40 6.48 10.80
N PHE A 539 -12.52 6.76 10.12
CA PHE A 539 -12.50 6.98 8.68
C PHE A 539 -11.64 8.18 8.31
N SER A 540 -10.88 8.05 7.23
CA SER A 540 -9.99 9.10 6.75
C SER A 540 -9.83 9.03 5.23
N LEU A 541 -9.55 10.17 4.60
CA LEU A 541 -9.25 10.24 3.17
C LEU A 541 -7.76 10.03 2.92
N TYR A 542 -7.44 9.14 1.99
CA TYR A 542 -6.09 8.68 1.70
C TYR A 542 -5.73 8.91 0.23
N SER A 543 -4.69 9.68 -0.03
CA SER A 543 -4.10 9.80 -1.36
C SER A 543 -3.36 8.50 -1.68
N THR A 544 -4.05 7.55 -2.31
CA THR A 544 -3.57 6.17 -2.50
C THR A 544 -2.20 6.13 -3.19
N PRO A 545 -1.23 5.38 -2.65
CA PRO A 545 0.00 5.10 -3.38
C PRO A 545 -0.29 4.21 -4.58
N SER A 546 0.25 4.59 -5.73
CA SER A 546 0.03 3.86 -6.96
C SER A 546 1.17 2.94 -7.29
N GLU A 547 1.20 1.76 -6.69
CA GLU A 547 2.08 0.70 -7.16
C GLU A 547 1.51 0.01 -8.39
N ASN A 548 0.46 -0.72 -8.17
CA ASN A 548 -0.22 -1.57 -9.15
C ASN A 548 -1.50 -0.92 -9.69
N LEU A 549 -2.11 -0.06 -8.90
CA LEU A 549 -3.46 0.41 -9.10
C LEU A 549 -3.63 1.34 -10.30
N CYS A 550 -2.66 2.21 -10.59
CA CYS A 550 -2.71 3.09 -11.75
C CYS A 550 -2.67 2.31 -13.07
N ASP A 551 -1.88 1.23 -13.14
CA ASP A 551 -1.88 0.28 -14.25
C ASP A 551 -3.21 -0.46 -14.35
N ARG A 552 -3.65 -1.07 -13.25
CA ARG A 552 -4.85 -1.90 -13.21
C ARG A 552 -6.09 -1.13 -13.65
N PHE A 553 -6.33 0.05 -13.11
CA PHE A 553 -7.51 0.85 -13.44
C PHE A 553 -7.47 1.31 -14.90
N CYS A 554 -6.36 1.87 -15.36
CA CYS A 554 -6.22 2.33 -16.74
C CYS A 554 -6.41 1.18 -17.74
N ARG A 555 -5.84 0.00 -17.48
CA ARG A 555 -5.98 -1.18 -18.35
C ARG A 555 -7.41 -1.70 -18.41
N LEU A 556 -8.13 -1.74 -17.29
CA LEU A 556 -9.54 -2.16 -17.26
C LEU A 556 -10.43 -1.17 -18.00
N ASP A 557 -10.21 0.12 -17.81
CA ASP A 557 -11.00 1.16 -18.47
C ASP A 557 -10.69 1.23 -19.97
N ALA A 558 -9.43 1.08 -20.38
CA ALA A 558 -9.06 0.99 -21.79
C ALA A 558 -9.66 -0.25 -22.47
N ALA A 559 -9.78 -1.37 -21.76
CA ALA A 559 -10.42 -2.58 -22.29
C ALA A 559 -11.92 -2.42 -22.47
N GLU A 560 -12.61 -1.67 -21.62
CA GLU A 560 -14.07 -1.49 -21.66
C GLU A 560 -14.49 -0.29 -22.53
N PHE A 561 -13.80 0.84 -22.41
CA PHE A 561 -14.18 2.11 -23.07
C PHE A 561 -13.30 2.47 -24.26
N GLY A 562 -12.23 1.70 -24.50
CA GLY A 562 -11.26 2.00 -25.56
C GLY A 562 -10.17 2.99 -25.13
N ILE A 563 -9.35 3.39 -26.10
CA ILE A 563 -8.29 4.38 -25.89
C ILE A 563 -8.90 5.78 -25.99
N ILE A 564 -8.86 6.51 -24.89
CA ILE A 564 -9.36 7.89 -24.77
C ILE A 564 -8.14 8.81 -24.62
N PRO A 565 -7.90 9.74 -25.58
CA PRO A 565 -6.76 10.66 -25.53
C PRO A 565 -6.71 11.48 -24.23
N GLY A 566 -5.55 11.53 -23.60
CA GLY A 566 -5.34 12.24 -22.33
C GLY A 566 -5.97 11.58 -21.10
N VAL A 567 -6.56 10.38 -21.26
CA VAL A 567 -7.17 9.62 -20.17
C VAL A 567 -6.58 8.21 -20.09
N THR A 568 -6.84 7.33 -21.09
CA THR A 568 -6.40 5.92 -21.06
C THR A 568 -5.23 5.63 -22.00
N ASP A 569 -4.75 6.59 -22.78
CA ASP A 569 -3.76 6.44 -23.83
C ASP A 569 -2.32 6.26 -23.33
N LYS A 570 -2.02 6.64 -22.09
CA LYS A 570 -0.66 6.49 -21.50
C LYS A 570 -0.39 5.10 -20.91
N GLY A 571 -1.43 4.27 -20.73
CA GLY A 571 -1.33 2.95 -20.09
C GLY A 571 -1.21 2.99 -18.57
N TYR A 572 -1.34 4.15 -17.96
CA TYR A 572 -1.41 4.35 -16.50
C TYR A 572 -2.24 5.59 -16.16
N TYR A 573 -2.77 5.63 -14.94
CA TYR A 573 -3.36 6.84 -14.35
C TYR A 573 -2.38 7.55 -13.43
N THR A 574 -2.51 8.86 -13.33
CA THR A 574 -1.71 9.68 -12.42
C THR A 574 -2.00 9.29 -10.96
N ASN A 575 -0.94 9.27 -10.15
CA ASN A 575 -1.00 8.91 -8.75
C ASN A 575 -1.82 9.96 -7.97
N SER A 576 -2.97 9.53 -7.42
CA SER A 576 -3.86 10.36 -6.58
C SER A 576 -4.05 11.80 -7.10
N PHE A 577 -3.59 12.82 -6.36
CA PHE A 577 -3.70 14.25 -6.70
C PHE A 577 -2.48 14.82 -7.43
N HIS A 578 -1.44 14.01 -7.62
CA HIS A 578 -0.16 14.52 -8.13
C HIS A 578 -0.29 15.18 -9.49
N LEU A 579 0.59 16.14 -9.74
CA LEU A 579 0.76 16.69 -11.08
C LEU A 579 1.18 15.61 -12.06
N ASP A 580 0.65 15.65 -13.28
CA ASP A 580 1.08 14.77 -14.37
C ASP A 580 2.60 14.79 -14.52
N VAL A 581 3.22 13.60 -14.55
CA VAL A 581 4.69 13.44 -14.53
C VAL A 581 5.38 14.00 -15.77
N GLU A 582 4.63 14.24 -16.86
CA GLU A 582 5.15 14.84 -18.10
C GLU A 582 5.08 16.37 -18.10
N LYS A 583 4.37 16.98 -17.12
CA LYS A 583 4.23 18.44 -17.06
C LYS A 583 5.53 19.08 -16.60
N LYS A 584 6.15 19.85 -17.48
CA LYS A 584 7.37 20.62 -17.19
C LYS A 584 7.02 21.85 -16.35
N VAL A 585 7.47 21.87 -15.11
CA VAL A 585 7.30 22.97 -14.15
C VAL A 585 8.53 23.06 -13.27
N ASN A 586 8.75 24.22 -12.65
CA ASN A 586 9.75 24.32 -11.59
C ASN A 586 9.24 23.66 -10.27
N PRO A 587 10.13 23.33 -9.32
CA PRO A 587 9.72 22.65 -8.10
C PRO A 587 8.79 23.47 -7.19
N TYR A 588 8.87 24.79 -7.23
CA TYR A 588 8.07 25.68 -6.41
C TYR A 588 6.62 25.74 -6.89
N ASP A 589 6.41 25.93 -8.20
CA ASP A 589 5.08 25.91 -8.81
C ASP A 589 4.39 24.56 -8.64
N LYS A 590 5.17 23.45 -8.70
CA LYS A 590 4.63 22.12 -8.41
C LYS A 590 4.16 22.01 -6.97
N LEU A 591 4.96 22.48 -6.01
CA LEU A 591 4.59 22.47 -4.59
C LEU A 591 3.34 23.32 -4.33
N ASP A 592 3.24 24.50 -4.94
CA ASP A 592 2.07 25.38 -4.82
C ASP A 592 0.81 24.74 -5.43
N PHE A 593 0.95 24.00 -6.55
CA PHE A 593 -0.15 23.25 -7.15
C PHE A 593 -0.64 22.11 -6.26
N GLU A 594 0.28 21.37 -5.63
CA GLU A 594 -0.05 20.19 -4.81
C GLU A 594 -0.44 20.56 -3.37
N ALA A 595 -0.04 21.72 -2.86
CA ALA A 595 -0.26 22.12 -1.46
C ALA A 595 -1.72 22.12 -0.97
N PRO A 596 -2.77 22.38 -1.78
CA PRO A 596 -4.15 22.33 -1.32
C PRO A 596 -4.67 20.92 -0.99
N TYR A 597 -4.06 19.86 -1.50
CA TYR A 597 -4.60 18.50 -1.38
C TYR A 597 -4.29 17.79 -0.04
N PRO A 598 -3.06 17.84 0.54
CA PRO A 598 -2.77 17.21 1.81
C PRO A 598 -3.71 17.58 2.97
N PRO A 599 -4.15 18.85 3.13
CA PRO A 599 -5.12 19.21 4.16
C PRO A 599 -6.46 18.49 4.04
N LEU A 600 -6.87 18.12 2.82
CA LEU A 600 -8.08 17.34 2.57
C LEU A 600 -7.87 15.84 2.80
N ALA A 601 -6.71 15.32 2.46
CA ALA A 601 -6.37 13.91 2.54
C ALA A 601 -5.71 13.53 3.88
N ASN A 602 -6.41 13.73 5.00
CA ASN A 602 -5.90 13.58 6.36
C ASN A 602 -5.43 12.14 6.74
N GLY A 603 -5.80 11.15 5.96
CA GLY A 603 -5.40 9.75 6.15
C GLY A 603 -4.08 9.37 5.48
N GLY A 604 -3.53 10.24 4.61
CA GLY A 604 -2.24 9.98 4.01
C GLY A 604 -1.96 10.76 2.74
N PHE A 605 -0.73 11.23 2.63
CA PHE A 605 -0.24 12.06 1.53
C PHE A 605 1.29 12.00 1.47
N ILE A 606 1.86 12.34 0.32
CA ILE A 606 3.26 12.69 0.10
C ILE A 606 3.37 13.48 -1.21
N CYS A 607 4.21 14.49 -1.26
CA CYS A 607 4.58 15.19 -2.48
C CYS A 607 6.00 14.80 -2.91
N TYR A 608 6.30 14.87 -4.20
CA TYR A 608 7.61 14.49 -4.75
C TYR A 608 8.17 15.58 -5.64
N GLY A 609 9.50 15.71 -5.64
CA GLY A 609 10.24 16.47 -6.66
C GLY A 609 11.18 15.54 -7.43
N GLU A 610 11.21 15.68 -8.76
CA GLU A 610 12.14 14.99 -9.65
C GLU A 610 13.29 15.94 -10.01
N TYR A 611 14.52 15.58 -9.65
CA TYR A 611 15.69 16.44 -9.78
C TYR A 611 16.80 15.79 -10.63
N PRO A 612 17.70 16.58 -11.21
CA PRO A 612 18.99 16.06 -11.69
C PRO A 612 19.86 15.63 -10.50
N ASN A 613 21.08 15.18 -10.77
CA ASN A 613 22.03 14.86 -9.71
C ASN A 613 22.34 16.11 -8.85
N LEU A 614 21.96 16.04 -7.57
CA LEU A 614 22.09 17.15 -6.62
C LEU A 614 23.31 17.03 -5.69
N GLN A 615 24.17 16.03 -5.87
CA GLN A 615 25.32 15.79 -4.98
C GLN A 615 26.31 16.97 -4.90
N HIS A 616 26.37 17.78 -5.95
CA HIS A 616 27.25 18.95 -6.04
C HIS A 616 26.52 20.28 -5.84
N ASN A 617 25.21 20.25 -5.53
CA ASN A 617 24.43 21.45 -5.30
C ASN A 617 23.40 21.25 -4.16
N LEU A 618 23.92 21.01 -2.96
CA LEU A 618 23.08 20.80 -1.77
C LEU A 618 22.25 22.04 -1.42
N LYS A 619 22.74 23.22 -1.76
CA LYS A 619 22.01 24.46 -1.50
C LYS A 619 20.68 24.52 -2.27
N ALA A 620 20.67 24.09 -3.53
CA ALA A 620 19.43 24.02 -4.29
C ALA A 620 18.41 23.04 -3.69
N LEU A 621 18.87 21.89 -3.14
CA LEU A 621 18.01 20.97 -2.42
C LEU A 621 17.50 21.58 -1.11
N GLU A 622 18.34 22.26 -0.37
CA GLU A 622 17.96 22.96 0.86
C GLU A 622 16.88 24.02 0.59
N ASP A 623 17.06 24.83 -0.45
CA ASP A 623 16.09 25.87 -0.82
C ASP A 623 14.70 25.29 -1.12
N VAL A 624 14.64 24.13 -1.77
CA VAL A 624 13.37 23.43 -2.01
C VAL A 624 12.80 22.85 -0.72
N TRP A 625 13.62 22.25 0.15
CA TRP A 625 13.15 21.75 1.43
C TRP A 625 12.60 22.87 2.30
N ASP A 626 13.29 24.01 2.36
CA ASP A 626 12.84 25.19 3.10
C ASP A 626 11.55 25.78 2.55
N TYR A 627 11.41 25.80 1.21
CA TYR A 627 10.16 26.22 0.56
C TYR A 627 9.01 25.27 0.89
N SER A 628 9.27 23.97 0.88
CA SER A 628 8.25 22.96 1.17
C SER A 628 7.73 23.05 2.61
N TYR A 629 8.54 23.58 3.54
CA TYR A 629 8.24 23.65 4.97
C TYR A 629 6.89 24.33 5.28
N THR A 630 6.54 25.36 4.53
CA THR A 630 5.27 26.08 4.71
C THR A 630 4.16 25.63 3.77
N ARG A 631 4.42 24.70 2.85
CA ARG A 631 3.49 24.27 1.79
C ARG A 631 2.89 22.88 2.02
N VAL A 632 3.74 21.90 2.26
CA VAL A 632 3.32 20.50 2.31
C VAL A 632 3.86 19.81 3.56
N PRO A 633 3.09 18.89 4.15
CA PRO A 633 3.52 18.20 5.37
C PRO A 633 4.64 17.18 5.14
N TYR A 634 4.69 16.56 3.94
CA TYR A 634 5.57 15.44 3.66
C TYR A 634 6.11 15.52 2.23
N TYR A 635 7.43 15.50 2.11
CA TYR A 635 8.11 15.70 0.84
C TYR A 635 9.22 14.68 0.59
N GLY A 636 9.23 14.09 -0.61
CA GLY A 636 10.23 13.14 -1.08
C GLY A 636 11.07 13.72 -2.21
N THR A 637 12.39 13.56 -2.10
CA THR A 637 13.35 13.98 -3.12
C THR A 637 13.70 12.80 -4.03
N ASN A 638 13.50 12.94 -5.35
CA ASN A 638 13.94 11.98 -6.34
C ASN A 638 15.10 12.56 -7.14
N THR A 639 16.25 11.89 -7.08
CA THR A 639 17.47 12.27 -7.78
C THR A 639 18.15 11.01 -8.33
N PRO A 640 18.86 11.07 -9.48
CA PRO A 640 19.55 9.91 -10.02
C PRO A 640 20.67 9.44 -9.08
N ILE A 641 20.59 8.18 -8.66
CA ILE A 641 21.57 7.52 -7.79
C ILE A 641 22.01 6.17 -8.33
N ASP A 642 21.91 5.97 -9.66
CA ASP A 642 22.28 4.70 -10.26
C ASP A 642 23.82 4.53 -10.26
N GLU A 643 24.28 3.31 -10.04
CA GLU A 643 25.70 2.97 -9.95
C GLU A 643 26.08 1.82 -10.87
N CYS A 644 27.18 1.94 -11.59
CA CYS A 644 27.79 0.87 -12.37
C CYS A 644 29.04 0.36 -11.66
N TYR A 645 29.03 -0.90 -11.23
CA TYR A 645 30.17 -1.51 -10.51
C TYR A 645 31.36 -1.85 -11.42
N ASP A 646 31.18 -1.84 -12.75
CA ASP A 646 32.27 -2.12 -13.69
C ASP A 646 33.10 -0.90 -14.02
N CYS A 647 32.46 0.26 -14.23
CA CYS A 647 33.19 1.49 -14.62
C CYS A 647 33.16 2.59 -13.54
N GLY A 648 32.50 2.37 -12.41
CA GLY A 648 32.40 3.35 -11.32
C GLY A 648 31.53 4.57 -11.66
N TYR A 649 30.69 4.52 -12.68
CA TYR A 649 29.75 5.61 -12.99
C TYR A 649 28.66 5.69 -11.94
N THR A 650 28.39 6.89 -11.46
CA THR A 650 27.25 7.23 -10.60
C THR A 650 26.43 8.33 -11.26
N GLY A 651 25.11 8.19 -11.30
CA GLY A 651 24.21 9.16 -11.93
C GLY A 651 22.99 8.51 -12.55
N GLU A 652 22.44 9.09 -13.59
CA GLU A 652 21.22 8.59 -14.25
C GLU A 652 21.55 7.60 -15.37
N PHE A 653 20.94 6.40 -15.30
CA PHE A 653 21.04 5.41 -16.37
C PHE A 653 19.96 5.67 -17.41
N SER A 654 20.33 5.42 -18.68
CA SER A 654 19.40 5.52 -19.81
C SER A 654 18.49 4.28 -19.86
N CYS A 655 17.19 4.50 -20.05
CA CYS A 655 16.26 3.41 -20.30
C CYS A 655 16.30 3.02 -21.78
N THR A 656 16.81 1.82 -22.09
CA THR A 656 16.95 1.29 -23.46
C THR A 656 16.07 0.05 -23.65
N SER A 657 16.02 -0.51 -24.85
CA SER A 657 15.36 -1.79 -25.11
C SER A 657 15.98 -2.98 -24.34
N LYS A 658 17.21 -2.82 -23.82
CA LYS A 658 17.90 -3.79 -22.98
C LYS A 658 17.70 -3.57 -21.48
N GLY A 659 16.84 -2.64 -21.08
CA GLY A 659 16.65 -2.17 -19.70
C GLY A 659 17.48 -0.92 -19.38
N PHE A 660 17.71 -0.68 -18.10
CA PHE A 660 18.51 0.44 -17.63
C PHE A 660 20.00 0.20 -17.95
N THR A 661 20.58 1.09 -18.71
CA THR A 661 21.93 0.93 -19.28
C THR A 661 22.82 2.06 -18.82
N CYS A 662 24.03 1.71 -18.34
CA CYS A 662 25.04 2.68 -17.96
C CYS A 662 25.45 3.54 -19.15
N PRO A 663 25.34 4.88 -19.10
CA PRO A 663 25.69 5.74 -20.23
C PRO A 663 27.17 5.78 -20.53
N ARG A 664 28.04 5.37 -19.58
CA ARG A 664 29.50 5.41 -19.71
C ARG A 664 30.06 4.17 -20.40
N CYS A 665 29.60 2.96 -20.06
CA CYS A 665 30.17 1.70 -20.57
C CYS A 665 29.17 0.76 -21.24
N GLY A 666 27.87 1.12 -21.28
CA GLY A 666 26.82 0.30 -21.87
C GLY A 666 26.40 -0.92 -21.05
N ASN A 667 26.90 -1.06 -19.81
CA ASN A 667 26.55 -2.18 -18.95
C ASN A 667 25.07 -2.09 -18.55
N HIS A 668 24.35 -3.22 -18.65
CA HIS A 668 22.93 -3.38 -18.29
C HIS A 668 22.69 -4.68 -17.51
N ASN A 669 23.75 -5.31 -17.00
CA ASN A 669 23.66 -6.53 -16.22
C ASN A 669 23.17 -6.21 -14.78
N PRO A 670 21.98 -6.68 -14.35
CA PRO A 670 21.42 -6.38 -13.02
C PRO A 670 22.33 -6.79 -11.84
N ALA A 671 23.22 -7.76 -12.05
CA ALA A 671 24.19 -8.18 -11.04
C ALA A 671 25.39 -7.21 -10.90
N ARG A 672 25.60 -6.35 -11.90
CA ARG A 672 26.77 -5.44 -12.01
C ARG A 672 26.38 -3.96 -12.00
N VAL A 673 25.09 -3.67 -11.85
CA VAL A 673 24.54 -2.32 -11.72
C VAL A 673 23.61 -2.23 -10.51
N SER A 674 23.40 -1.03 -10.03
CA SER A 674 22.37 -0.71 -9.04
C SER A 674 21.52 0.40 -9.60
N VAL A 675 20.26 0.10 -9.90
CA VAL A 675 19.27 1.08 -10.36
C VAL A 675 18.19 1.19 -9.32
N ILE A 676 17.96 2.42 -8.84
CA ILE A 676 16.98 2.69 -7.82
C ILE A 676 15.99 3.75 -8.33
N ARG A 677 14.71 3.48 -8.17
CA ARG A 677 13.64 4.41 -8.52
C ARG A 677 12.60 4.46 -7.40
N ARG A 678 11.94 5.59 -7.27
CA ARG A 678 10.79 5.68 -6.38
C ARG A 678 9.59 4.99 -7.03
N VAL A 679 9.03 4.02 -6.30
CA VAL A 679 7.82 3.29 -6.74
C VAL A 679 6.58 4.09 -6.39
N CYS A 680 6.45 4.41 -5.10
CA CYS A 680 5.38 5.27 -4.56
C CYS A 680 5.89 6.00 -3.33
N GLY A 681 5.61 5.56 -2.13
CA GLY A 681 6.19 6.10 -0.90
C GLY A 681 7.53 5.44 -0.50
N TYR A 682 8.02 4.46 -1.26
CA TYR A 682 9.29 3.77 -1.03
C TYR A 682 10.09 3.60 -2.33
N LEU A 683 11.34 3.21 -2.18
CA LEU A 683 12.26 2.96 -3.29
C LEU A 683 12.18 1.51 -3.75
N GLY A 684 12.48 1.26 -5.02
CA GLY A 684 12.59 -0.07 -5.58
C GLY A 684 13.68 -0.18 -6.63
N SER A 685 14.11 -1.41 -6.90
CA SER A 685 15.10 -1.71 -7.94
C SER A 685 14.39 -2.39 -9.13
N PRO A 686 14.08 -1.65 -10.19
CA PRO A 686 13.30 -2.19 -11.32
C PRO A 686 14.02 -3.31 -12.07
N ASP A 687 15.35 -3.41 -11.98
CA ASP A 687 16.13 -4.47 -12.64
C ASP A 687 16.10 -5.79 -11.85
N SER A 688 16.06 -5.71 -10.52
CA SER A 688 16.03 -6.90 -9.67
C SER A 688 14.60 -7.38 -9.34
N ARG A 689 13.65 -6.45 -9.32
CA ARG A 689 12.22 -6.66 -9.06
C ARG A 689 11.41 -5.81 -10.02
N PRO A 690 11.03 -6.34 -11.17
CA PRO A 690 10.38 -5.57 -12.23
C PRO A 690 9.09 -4.90 -11.74
N PHE A 691 8.91 -3.64 -12.15
CA PHE A 691 7.66 -2.92 -11.96
C PHE A 691 6.63 -3.41 -12.99
N ASN A 692 5.33 -3.26 -12.72
CA ASN A 692 4.30 -3.49 -13.73
C ASN A 692 4.45 -2.52 -14.93
N ALA A 693 3.76 -2.82 -16.04
CA ALA A 693 3.90 -2.08 -17.29
C ALA A 693 3.56 -0.59 -17.15
N GLY A 694 2.46 -0.27 -16.48
CA GLY A 694 2.05 1.13 -16.27
C GLY A 694 3.05 1.91 -15.42
N LYS A 695 3.63 1.29 -14.39
CA LYS A 695 4.65 1.94 -13.56
C LYS A 695 5.98 2.12 -14.30
N GLN A 696 6.36 1.16 -15.14
CA GLN A 696 7.53 1.33 -15.99
C GLN A 696 7.34 2.50 -16.96
N GLU A 697 6.17 2.62 -17.58
CA GLU A 697 5.86 3.70 -18.51
C GLU A 697 5.82 5.06 -17.79
N GLU A 698 5.22 5.14 -16.60
CA GLU A 698 5.19 6.35 -15.77
C GLU A 698 6.62 6.81 -15.41
N VAL A 699 7.50 5.89 -14.99
CA VAL A 699 8.89 6.22 -14.65
C VAL A 699 9.68 6.74 -15.85
N LYS A 700 9.45 6.18 -17.07
CA LYS A 700 10.09 6.65 -18.30
C LYS A 700 9.68 8.07 -18.68
N ARG A 701 8.44 8.46 -18.39
CA ARG A 701 7.87 9.75 -18.77
C ARG A 701 8.14 10.87 -17.78
N ARG A 702 8.70 10.56 -16.60
CA ARG A 702 9.02 11.58 -15.59
C ARG A 702 9.95 12.64 -16.12
N VAL A 703 9.54 13.91 -15.99
CA VAL A 703 10.38 15.07 -16.30
C VAL A 703 11.02 15.65 -15.05
N LYS A 704 12.18 16.27 -15.19
CA LYS A 704 12.85 16.94 -14.07
C LYS A 704 12.20 18.31 -13.82
N HIS A 705 12.03 18.63 -12.54
CA HIS A 705 11.52 19.94 -12.12
C HIS A 705 12.69 20.90 -11.93
N LEU A 706 12.90 21.75 -12.92
CA LEU A 706 14.04 22.68 -12.99
C LEU A 706 13.52 24.12 -13.08
N ALA A 707 14.26 25.07 -12.51
CA ALA A 707 13.98 26.47 -12.72
C ALA A 707 14.14 26.84 -14.20
N ASN A 708 13.21 27.56 -14.76
CA ASN A 708 13.26 28.03 -16.14
C ASN A 708 14.57 28.80 -16.39
N GLY A 709 15.48 28.23 -17.22
CA GLY A 709 16.67 28.89 -17.71
C GLY A 709 17.94 28.75 -16.86
N GLN A 710 17.97 27.95 -15.79
CA GLN A 710 19.18 27.72 -14.99
C GLN A 710 19.55 26.25 -14.91
N LEU A 711 20.17 25.74 -15.94
CA LEU A 711 21.21 24.74 -15.90
C LEU A 711 22.33 25.26 -16.78
N GLY A 712 23.23 26.03 -16.17
CA GLY A 712 24.58 26.23 -16.70
C GLY A 712 25.49 25.23 -16.02
#